data_70414aef525b96d1e62d3aaef13e50cd
#
_entry.id   70414aef525b96d1e62d3aaef13e50cd
#
_cell.length_a   1.000
_cell.length_b   1.000
_cell.length_c   1.000
_cell.angle_alpha   90.00
_cell.angle_beta   90.00
_cell.angle_gamma   90.00
#
_symmetry.space_group_name_H-M   'P 1'
#
loop_
_entity.id
_entity.type
_entity.pdbx_description
1 polymer ?
#
loop_
_entity_poly.entity_id
_entity_poly.type
_entity_poly.pdbx_seq_one_letter_code
_entity_poly.pdbx_strand_id
1 'polypeptide(L)'
;MNKKINRIEVRQTAQKAAIRDEQNRRIQFAATHPTQETLGYLNTTLCGLEPGKVEENRSEYGSNKVTREKKKTLPQRLAGAFMNPFTAILFCLALVSSFTDMIFPHFSLFGCVSKDFDCLTVVIILTMVFLSGTLRFVQESRSGNAAEKLLAMITTTCTVTRKGQEMAEIPLDEVVVGDIVHLSAGDMLPADVRILDAKDLFVSQASLTGESEPIEKIPMVNETRDAITDYTNIAFMGSNVLSGSASAVVVTVGDHTLFGSMASEVAHEAVETSFSKGVNAVSWVLIRFMLVMVPLVFVANGITKGDWLSAFLFGISIAVGLTPEMLPMIVTTCLAKGAVSMSKKQTIVKNLNSIQNFGAIDILCTDKTGTLTQDKVVLEYHLNVNGEDDLRVLRHAYLNSYFQTGYKNLMDVAIIQKTEEEEADDPQLVDLSEHYVKVDEIPFDFARRRLTTVVQNRDGKTQMVTKGAVEEMLSICSFAECDGKVRPMTKELKSRILATVDDLNEKGFRVLAIAQKSNPSPAGAFGVTDECDMVLMGYLAFLDPPKESTADAIKALKAHGVTTKILTGDNDKVTRTICKQVGLKVRNMLLGSDLENMSDQELAKAAETTDVFAKLTPDQKARVVSVFRENGHTVGFMGDGINDASAMKSADIGISVDTAVDVAKESADIVLLEKDLMVLEEGIIEGRKTYANMIKYIKMTASSNFGNMFSVLAASALLPFLPMESLQLIFLNLIYDLSCTAIPWDNVDEEFISVPRKWDASSVGSFMMWIGPTSSVFDWMTYIFMYFVFCPLFVSRGVLYNDLASHFAGADLVRMQTAYVAMFQTGWFIESMWSQTLVIHMIRTPKLPFIQSHASAPLTLMTFTGIGVLTIIPFTTFGRMLGFVALPTAYFAYLIPCILLYMVLATSLKKAYVRHYGELL
;
A
#
# COMPACT_ATOMS: atom_id res chain seq x y z
N MET A 1 -3.75 41.17 -5.42
CA MET A 1 -3.28 39.83 -5.19
C MET A 1 -3.44 38.97 -6.45
N ASN A 2 -4.59 38.91 -7.11
CA ASN A 2 -4.83 38.12 -8.34
C ASN A 2 -3.89 38.40 -9.53
N LYS A 3 -3.44 39.66 -9.75
CA LYS A 3 -2.49 39.99 -10.86
C LYS A 3 -1.07 39.47 -10.62
N LYS A 4 -0.64 39.23 -9.35
CA LYS A 4 0.66 38.63 -9.06
C LYS A 4 0.61 37.10 -9.21
N ILE A 5 -0.52 36.48 -8.82
CA ILE A 5 -0.71 35.03 -8.96
C ILE A 5 -0.75 34.65 -10.45
N ASN A 6 -1.55 35.34 -11.26
CA ASN A 6 -1.57 35.13 -12.72
C ASN A 6 -0.19 35.33 -13.41
N ARG A 7 0.65 36.25 -12.92
CA ARG A 7 2.00 36.43 -13.49
C ARG A 7 2.97 35.29 -13.11
N ILE A 8 2.81 34.68 -11.94
CA ILE A 8 3.63 33.57 -11.50
C ILE A 8 3.22 32.29 -12.24
N GLU A 9 1.91 32.06 -12.39
CA GLU A 9 1.38 30.92 -13.16
C GLU A 9 1.77 30.99 -14.65
N VAL A 10 1.64 32.15 -15.28
CA VAL A 10 2.06 32.35 -16.67
C VAL A 10 3.57 32.17 -16.87
N ARG A 11 4.39 32.58 -15.90
CA ARG A 11 5.85 32.33 -15.96
C ARG A 11 6.18 30.87 -15.78
N GLN A 12 5.51 30.17 -14.86
CA GLN A 12 5.72 28.74 -14.65
C GLN A 12 5.28 27.92 -15.86
N THR A 13 4.16 28.27 -16.49
CA THR A 13 3.69 27.62 -17.70
C THR A 13 4.64 27.85 -18.89
N ALA A 14 5.16 29.08 -19.06
CA ALA A 14 6.14 29.38 -20.10
C ALA A 14 7.47 28.68 -19.88
N GLN A 15 7.92 28.55 -18.64
CA GLN A 15 9.15 27.83 -18.28
C GLN A 15 9.02 26.33 -18.52
N LYS A 16 7.86 25.74 -18.20
CA LYS A 16 7.56 24.31 -18.48
C LYS A 16 7.50 24.05 -19.98
N ALA A 17 6.88 24.93 -20.76
CA ALA A 17 6.85 24.81 -22.22
C ALA A 17 8.25 24.86 -22.83
N ALA A 18 9.13 25.77 -22.38
CA ALA A 18 10.50 25.86 -22.86
C ALA A 18 11.34 24.60 -22.54
N ILE A 19 11.14 23.99 -21.36
CA ILE A 19 11.78 22.74 -20.96
C ILE A 19 11.32 21.60 -21.88
N ARG A 20 10.02 21.49 -22.13
CA ARG A 20 9.43 20.47 -23.01
C ARG A 20 9.92 20.60 -24.45
N ASP A 21 10.06 21.81 -24.95
CA ASP A 21 10.60 22.07 -26.30
C ASP A 21 12.07 21.64 -26.41
N GLU A 22 12.85 21.85 -25.37
CA GLU A 22 14.25 21.42 -25.33
C GLU A 22 14.40 19.89 -25.28
N GLN A 23 13.57 19.21 -24.49
CA GLN A 23 13.48 17.76 -24.43
C GLN A 23 13.12 17.14 -25.77
N ASN A 24 12.07 17.68 -26.39
CA ASN A 24 11.63 17.22 -27.70
C ASN A 24 12.72 17.36 -28.76
N ARG A 25 13.49 18.46 -28.71
CA ARG A 25 14.63 18.67 -29.62
C ARG A 25 15.73 17.64 -29.40
N ARG A 26 16.04 17.25 -28.14
CA ARG A 26 17.07 16.23 -27.84
C ARG A 26 16.64 14.87 -28.35
N ILE A 27 15.39 14.46 -28.06
CA ILE A 27 14.84 13.18 -28.53
C ILE A 27 14.82 13.16 -30.06
N GLN A 28 14.35 14.24 -30.70
CA GLN A 28 14.33 14.37 -32.15
C GLN A 28 15.72 14.29 -32.76
N PHE A 29 16.71 14.99 -32.16
CA PHE A 29 18.10 14.92 -32.60
C PHE A 29 18.62 13.48 -32.52
N ALA A 30 18.45 12.83 -31.38
CA ALA A 30 18.86 11.44 -31.16
C ALA A 30 18.19 10.46 -32.13
N ALA A 31 16.92 10.70 -32.50
CA ALA A 31 16.18 9.86 -33.42
C ALA A 31 16.61 9.99 -34.88
N THR A 32 16.99 11.22 -35.31
CA THR A 32 17.19 11.53 -36.73
C THR A 32 18.67 11.57 -37.17
N HIS A 33 19.59 11.46 -36.21
CA HIS A 33 21.04 11.47 -36.50
C HIS A 33 21.67 10.09 -36.31
N PRO A 34 22.82 9.83 -37.03
CA PRO A 34 23.58 8.61 -36.87
C PRO A 34 24.08 8.42 -35.43
N THR A 35 24.32 7.16 -35.03
CA THR A 35 24.78 6.79 -33.69
C THR A 35 26.01 7.55 -33.24
N GLN A 36 27.01 7.74 -34.12
CA GLN A 36 28.23 8.45 -33.75
C GLN A 36 27.99 9.94 -33.46
N GLU A 37 27.13 10.61 -34.20
CA GLU A 37 26.79 12.01 -33.98
C GLU A 37 25.95 12.15 -32.69
N THR A 38 25.05 11.22 -32.44
CA THR A 38 24.25 11.17 -31.21
C THR A 38 25.15 10.96 -29.97
N LEU A 39 26.09 10.03 -30.03
CA LEU A 39 27.06 9.82 -28.94
C LEU A 39 27.94 11.06 -28.72
N GLY A 40 28.39 11.69 -29.79
CA GLY A 40 29.14 12.96 -29.74
C GLY A 40 28.32 14.10 -29.10
N TYR A 41 27.03 14.23 -29.44
CA TYR A 41 26.11 15.22 -28.87
C TYR A 41 25.89 15.01 -27.37
N LEU A 42 25.82 13.75 -26.92
CA LEU A 42 25.64 13.37 -25.52
C LEU A 42 26.98 13.26 -24.75
N ASN A 43 28.11 13.64 -25.36
CA ASN A 43 29.46 13.59 -24.78
C ASN A 43 29.84 12.21 -24.22
N THR A 44 29.42 11.13 -24.86
CA THR A 44 29.67 9.75 -24.46
C THR A 44 30.28 8.91 -25.58
N THR A 45 30.61 7.66 -25.28
CA THR A 45 31.14 6.68 -26.24
C THR A 45 30.45 5.33 -26.06
N LEU A 46 30.63 4.37 -26.96
CA LEU A 46 30.10 2.99 -26.78
C LEU A 46 30.66 2.31 -25.53
N CYS A 47 31.81 2.71 -25.00
CA CYS A 47 32.36 2.23 -23.75
C CYS A 47 31.81 2.99 -22.52
N GLY A 48 30.81 3.85 -22.72
CA GLY A 48 30.12 4.63 -21.68
C GLY A 48 30.86 5.88 -21.22
N LEU A 49 30.35 6.53 -20.22
CA LEU A 49 30.82 7.79 -19.62
C LEU A 49 32.08 7.60 -18.78
N GLU A 50 32.96 8.63 -18.75
CA GLU A 50 34.02 8.72 -17.77
C GLU A 50 33.46 9.06 -16.37
N PRO A 51 34.06 8.54 -15.25
CA PRO A 51 33.56 8.79 -13.92
C PRO A 51 33.36 10.26 -13.53
N GLY A 52 34.24 11.15 -14.00
CA GLY A 52 34.12 12.59 -13.77
C GLY A 52 32.93 13.25 -14.47
N LYS A 53 32.56 12.74 -15.66
CA LYS A 53 31.39 13.22 -16.41
C LYS A 53 30.06 12.80 -15.85
N VAL A 54 30.00 11.69 -15.13
CA VAL A 54 28.75 11.21 -14.47
C VAL A 54 28.24 12.27 -13.50
N GLU A 55 29.10 12.84 -12.66
CA GLU A 55 28.70 13.85 -11.69
C GLU A 55 28.39 15.21 -12.35
N GLU A 56 29.13 15.56 -13.40
CA GLU A 56 28.85 16.74 -14.22
C GLU A 56 27.47 16.64 -14.86
N ASN A 57 27.16 15.52 -15.53
CA ASN A 57 25.85 15.27 -16.14
C ASN A 57 24.73 15.21 -15.11
N ARG A 58 24.98 14.65 -13.91
CA ARG A 58 24.00 14.66 -12.81
C ARG A 58 23.69 16.09 -12.34
N SER A 59 24.69 16.96 -12.28
CA SER A 59 24.49 18.37 -11.89
C SER A 59 23.80 19.19 -12.97
N GLU A 60 24.04 18.89 -14.26
CA GLU A 60 23.49 19.61 -15.40
C GLU A 60 22.06 19.17 -15.73
N TYR A 61 21.80 17.85 -15.81
CA TYR A 61 20.52 17.27 -16.26
C TYR A 61 19.63 16.77 -15.11
N GLY A 62 20.10 16.78 -13.87
CA GLY A 62 19.39 16.30 -12.70
C GLY A 62 19.55 14.79 -12.45
N SER A 63 18.92 14.30 -11.39
CA SER A 63 18.83 12.88 -11.07
C SER A 63 17.68 12.23 -11.83
N ASN A 64 17.77 10.93 -12.10
CA ASN A 64 16.71 10.17 -12.77
C ASN A 64 15.53 9.84 -11.83
N LYS A 65 14.97 10.89 -11.21
CA LYS A 65 13.79 10.81 -10.32
C LYS A 65 12.61 11.54 -10.93
N VAL A 66 11.49 10.83 -11.05
CA VAL A 66 10.22 11.45 -11.43
C VAL A 66 9.51 11.98 -10.18
N THR A 67 9.23 13.27 -10.18
CA THR A 67 8.54 13.96 -9.09
C THR A 67 7.03 13.68 -9.18
N ARG A 68 6.56 12.58 -8.58
CA ARG A 68 5.14 12.22 -8.56
C ARG A 68 4.30 13.14 -7.68
N GLU A 69 4.88 13.71 -6.60
CA GLU A 69 4.23 14.68 -5.72
C GLU A 69 5.22 15.78 -5.33
N LYS A 70 4.77 17.05 -5.37
CA LYS A 70 5.58 18.15 -4.81
C LYS A 70 5.67 17.96 -3.30
N LYS A 71 6.85 17.64 -2.78
CA LYS A 71 7.11 17.60 -1.33
C LYS A 71 6.68 18.93 -0.73
N LYS A 72 5.72 18.87 0.20
CA LYS A 72 5.32 20.05 0.97
C LYS A 72 6.55 20.58 1.70
N THR A 73 6.88 21.83 1.48
CA THR A 73 7.98 22.49 2.19
C THR A 73 7.67 22.57 3.68
N LEU A 74 8.70 22.68 4.52
CA LEU A 74 8.55 22.78 5.96
C LEU A 74 7.56 23.88 6.39
N PRO A 75 7.57 25.10 5.80
CA PRO A 75 6.55 26.12 6.06
C PRO A 75 5.14 25.70 5.65
N GLN A 76 4.98 24.97 4.52
CA GLN A 76 3.67 24.48 4.08
C GLN A 76 3.12 23.38 5.01
N ARG A 77 3.98 22.48 5.52
CA ARG A 77 3.61 21.48 6.53
C ARG A 77 3.20 22.16 7.83
N LEU A 78 3.96 23.15 8.27
CA LEU A 78 3.65 23.93 9.46
C LEU A 78 2.32 24.67 9.28
N ALA A 79 2.14 25.41 8.17
CA ALA A 79 0.90 26.09 7.87
C ALA A 79 -0.29 25.13 7.84
N GLY A 80 -0.17 23.96 7.19
CA GLY A 80 -1.20 22.92 7.14
C GLY A 80 -1.57 22.36 8.53
N ALA A 81 -0.62 22.23 9.42
CA ALA A 81 -0.86 21.77 10.79
C ALA A 81 -1.66 22.80 11.62
N PHE A 82 -1.46 24.11 11.37
CA PHE A 82 -2.14 25.20 12.08
C PHE A 82 -3.36 25.78 11.35
N MET A 83 -3.50 25.55 10.05
CA MET A 83 -4.65 26.03 9.24
C MET A 83 -5.60 24.87 8.91
N ASN A 84 -6.35 24.42 9.89
CA ASN A 84 -7.39 23.42 9.73
C ASN A 84 -8.74 23.97 10.25
N PRO A 85 -9.89 23.37 9.92
CA PRO A 85 -11.22 23.87 10.34
C PRO A 85 -11.34 24.06 11.86
N PHE A 86 -10.70 23.22 12.66
CA PHE A 86 -10.74 23.31 14.11
C PHE A 86 -9.94 24.50 14.65
N THR A 87 -8.68 24.62 14.26
CA THR A 87 -7.91 25.81 14.67
C THR A 87 -8.58 27.11 14.20
N ALA A 88 -9.27 27.08 13.03
CA ALA A 88 -10.06 28.21 12.57
C ALA A 88 -11.23 28.53 13.53
N ILE A 89 -11.94 27.50 14.04
CA ILE A 89 -13.03 27.69 15.01
C ILE A 89 -12.46 28.17 16.36
N LEU A 90 -11.34 27.60 16.84
CA LEU A 90 -10.66 28.08 18.05
C LEU A 90 -10.17 29.51 17.91
N PHE A 91 -9.64 29.89 16.74
CA PHE A 91 -9.30 31.29 16.47
C PHE A 91 -10.53 32.20 16.47
N CYS A 92 -11.65 31.74 15.90
CA CYS A 92 -12.91 32.46 15.95
C CYS A 92 -13.38 32.66 17.42
N LEU A 93 -13.30 31.60 18.24
CA LEU A 93 -13.62 31.63 19.65
C LEU A 93 -12.67 32.59 20.39
N ALA A 94 -11.36 32.50 20.17
CA ALA A 94 -10.38 33.41 20.76
C ALA A 94 -10.62 34.87 20.35
N LEU A 95 -11.05 35.10 19.10
CA LEU A 95 -11.37 36.44 18.62
C LEU A 95 -12.62 36.98 19.29
N VAL A 96 -13.70 36.20 19.41
CA VAL A 96 -14.92 36.58 20.10
C VAL A 96 -14.61 36.84 21.58
N SER A 97 -13.92 35.94 22.30
CA SER A 97 -13.50 36.16 23.67
C SER A 97 -12.58 37.39 23.83
N SER A 98 -11.73 37.69 22.86
CA SER A 98 -10.96 38.94 22.86
C SER A 98 -11.84 40.17 22.82
N PHE A 99 -12.95 40.15 22.09
CA PHE A 99 -13.90 41.25 22.09
C PHE A 99 -14.72 41.32 23.38
N THR A 100 -15.26 40.19 23.85
CA THR A 100 -16.15 40.14 25.02
C THR A 100 -15.40 40.36 26.34
N ASP A 101 -14.22 39.75 26.51
CA ASP A 101 -13.53 39.65 27.80
C ASP A 101 -12.38 40.67 27.94
N MET A 102 -11.86 41.20 26.80
CA MET A 102 -10.78 42.17 26.80
C MET A 102 -11.17 43.54 26.29
N ILE A 103 -11.77 43.65 25.06
CA ILE A 103 -12.00 44.93 24.40
C ILE A 103 -13.21 45.65 25.00
N PHE A 104 -14.35 44.98 25.14
CA PHE A 104 -15.54 45.62 25.70
C PHE A 104 -15.36 46.06 27.14
N PRO A 105 -14.78 45.26 28.06
CA PRO A 105 -14.47 45.72 29.40
C PRO A 105 -13.44 46.87 29.45
N HIS A 106 -12.37 46.75 28.61
CA HIS A 106 -11.35 47.79 28.58
C HIS A 106 -11.86 49.17 28.18
N PHE A 107 -12.75 49.22 27.19
CA PHE A 107 -13.35 50.46 26.69
C PHE A 107 -14.71 50.79 27.33
N SER A 108 -15.17 50.03 28.32
CA SER A 108 -16.48 50.16 28.98
C SER A 108 -17.63 50.22 27.99
N LEU A 109 -17.60 49.43 26.92
CA LEU A 109 -18.60 49.33 25.88
C LEU A 109 -19.71 48.36 26.27
N PHE A 110 -20.94 48.57 25.77
CA PHE A 110 -22.09 47.71 25.98
C PHE A 110 -22.45 47.33 27.42
N GLY A 111 -22.09 48.20 28.38
CA GLY A 111 -22.41 48.02 29.82
C GLY A 111 -21.38 47.17 30.58
N CYS A 112 -20.29 46.73 29.95
CA CYS A 112 -19.17 46.07 30.64
C CYS A 112 -18.36 47.07 31.49
N VAL A 113 -17.77 46.60 32.57
CA VAL A 113 -16.97 47.41 33.49
C VAL A 113 -15.50 46.95 33.44
N SER A 114 -14.54 47.87 33.61
CA SER A 114 -13.11 47.55 33.54
C SER A 114 -12.63 46.50 34.54
N LYS A 115 -13.43 46.15 35.54
CA LYS A 115 -13.19 45.05 36.49
C LYS A 115 -13.44 43.67 35.88
N ASP A 116 -14.14 43.57 34.74
CA ASP A 116 -14.45 42.32 34.05
C ASP A 116 -13.43 41.97 32.98
N PHE A 117 -12.28 42.68 32.92
CA PHE A 117 -11.19 42.41 32.01
C PHE A 117 -10.51 41.10 32.37
N ASP A 118 -10.63 40.11 31.45
CA ASP A 118 -9.95 38.82 31.57
C ASP A 118 -9.24 38.45 30.26
N CYS A 119 -7.92 38.33 30.33
CA CYS A 119 -7.11 37.85 29.20
C CYS A 119 -6.77 36.33 29.29
N LEU A 120 -7.10 35.70 30.42
CA LEU A 120 -6.70 34.30 30.67
C LEU A 120 -7.36 33.35 29.70
N THR A 121 -8.65 33.52 29.44
CA THR A 121 -9.42 32.67 28.49
C THR A 121 -8.78 32.70 27.12
N VAL A 122 -8.43 33.87 26.61
CA VAL A 122 -7.80 34.02 25.28
C VAL A 122 -6.42 33.38 25.26
N VAL A 123 -5.60 33.57 26.28
CA VAL A 123 -4.25 32.98 26.41
C VAL A 123 -4.34 31.47 26.46
N ILE A 124 -5.30 30.90 27.17
CA ILE A 124 -5.48 29.44 27.26
C ILE A 124 -5.90 28.88 25.88
N ILE A 125 -6.87 29.50 25.21
CA ILE A 125 -7.30 29.04 23.87
C ILE A 125 -6.12 29.08 22.88
N LEU A 126 -5.34 30.16 22.87
CA LEU A 126 -4.17 30.28 21.99
C LEU A 126 -3.08 29.25 22.33
N THR A 127 -2.90 28.95 23.62
CA THR A 127 -1.96 27.90 24.07
C THR A 127 -2.43 26.52 23.58
N MET A 128 -3.73 26.26 23.63
CA MET A 128 -4.31 25.01 23.09
C MET A 128 -4.14 24.89 21.57
N VAL A 129 -4.36 25.96 20.82
CA VAL A 129 -4.10 26.02 19.38
C VAL A 129 -2.65 25.69 19.09
N PHE A 130 -1.72 26.28 19.85
CA PHE A 130 -0.29 26.04 19.69
C PHE A 130 0.09 24.59 20.03
N LEU A 131 -0.43 24.05 21.12
CA LEU A 131 -0.16 22.68 21.56
C LEU A 131 -0.70 21.65 20.54
N SER A 132 -1.97 21.81 20.12
CA SER A 132 -2.62 20.94 19.13
C SER A 132 -1.89 21.00 17.77
N GLY A 133 -1.60 22.21 17.27
CA GLY A 133 -0.86 22.39 16.01
C GLY A 133 0.54 21.80 16.06
N THR A 134 1.26 21.97 17.18
CA THR A 134 2.60 21.39 17.37
C THR A 134 2.55 19.86 17.41
N LEU A 135 1.61 19.28 18.15
CA LEU A 135 1.42 17.84 18.25
C LEU A 135 1.15 17.24 16.86
N ARG A 136 0.23 17.85 16.12
CA ARG A 136 -0.10 17.45 14.75
C ARG A 136 1.12 17.52 13.82
N PHE A 137 1.85 18.63 13.83
CA PHE A 137 3.06 18.81 13.04
C PHE A 137 4.11 17.74 13.31
N VAL A 138 4.37 17.44 14.60
CA VAL A 138 5.35 16.41 14.99
C VAL A 138 4.92 15.03 14.53
N GLN A 139 3.64 14.68 14.67
CA GLN A 139 3.13 13.38 14.27
C GLN A 139 3.09 13.19 12.75
N GLU A 140 2.60 14.20 12.00
CA GLU A 140 2.61 14.16 10.52
C GLU A 140 4.05 14.06 9.99
N SER A 141 4.99 14.79 10.60
CA SER A 141 6.41 14.74 10.20
C SER A 141 7.04 13.37 10.48
N ARG A 142 6.74 12.76 11.62
CA ARG A 142 7.27 11.42 11.96
C ARG A 142 6.69 10.34 11.04
N SER A 143 5.39 10.38 10.78
CA SER A 143 4.72 9.42 9.89
C SER A 143 5.21 9.53 8.46
N GLY A 144 5.34 10.76 7.93
CA GLY A 144 5.85 10.98 6.58
C GLY A 144 7.30 10.53 6.40
N ASN A 145 8.17 10.83 7.36
CA ASN A 145 9.57 10.40 7.31
C ASN A 145 9.73 8.88 7.44
N ALA A 146 8.87 8.20 8.19
CA ALA A 146 8.88 6.74 8.29
C ALA A 146 8.50 6.10 6.96
N ALA A 147 7.43 6.56 6.32
CA ALA A 147 6.99 6.07 5.01
C ALA A 147 8.07 6.28 3.93
N GLU A 148 8.71 7.45 3.89
CA GLU A 148 9.78 7.75 2.93
C GLU A 148 10.99 6.82 3.10
N LYS A 149 11.39 6.51 4.34
CA LYS A 149 12.47 5.57 4.62
C LYS A 149 12.16 4.14 4.16
N LEU A 150 10.92 3.72 4.28
CA LEU A 150 10.50 2.38 3.83
C LEU A 150 10.54 2.26 2.31
N LEU A 151 10.08 3.28 1.59
CA LEU A 151 10.15 3.31 0.13
C LEU A 151 11.59 3.29 -0.39
N ALA A 152 12.53 3.90 0.33
CA ALA A 152 13.94 3.88 0.00
C ALA A 152 14.63 2.51 0.19
N MET A 153 13.95 1.52 0.77
CA MET A 153 14.47 0.15 0.90
C MET A 153 14.23 -0.70 -0.37
N ILE A 154 13.32 -0.27 -1.25
CA ILE A 154 13.09 -0.92 -2.54
C ILE A 154 13.90 -0.17 -3.58
N THR A 155 14.96 -0.79 -4.08
CA THR A 155 15.76 -0.22 -5.16
C THR A 155 15.48 -1.00 -6.44
N THR A 156 14.98 -0.32 -7.46
CA THR A 156 14.99 -0.83 -8.82
C THR A 156 16.34 -0.49 -9.43
N THR A 157 16.98 -1.46 -10.07
CA THR A 157 18.32 -1.32 -10.65
C THR A 157 18.29 -1.45 -12.16
N CYS A 158 19.33 -1.02 -12.84
CA CYS A 158 19.53 -1.28 -14.26
C CYS A 158 21.01 -1.56 -14.54
N THR A 159 21.26 -2.33 -15.58
CA THR A 159 22.62 -2.67 -16.03
C THR A 159 23.15 -1.58 -16.95
N VAL A 160 24.29 -1.01 -16.58
CA VAL A 160 24.93 0.05 -17.36
C VAL A 160 26.39 -0.29 -17.67
N THR A 161 26.91 0.26 -18.78
CA THR A 161 28.34 0.30 -19.10
C THR A 161 28.86 1.71 -18.92
N ARG A 162 29.87 1.88 -18.08
CA ARG A 162 30.64 3.09 -17.87
C ARG A 162 32.13 2.76 -18.06
N LYS A 163 32.94 3.74 -18.44
CA LYS A 163 34.37 3.52 -18.69
C LYS A 163 35.07 2.94 -17.45
N GLY A 164 35.59 1.72 -17.57
CA GLY A 164 36.18 0.96 -16.48
C GLY A 164 35.23 0.11 -15.63
N GLN A 165 33.95 0.09 -15.98
CA GLN A 165 32.92 -0.75 -15.37
C GLN A 165 31.98 -1.26 -16.47
N GLU A 166 32.22 -2.47 -16.92
CA GLU A 166 31.36 -3.15 -17.91
C GLU A 166 30.24 -3.91 -17.20
N MET A 167 28.99 -3.76 -17.68
CA MET A 167 27.80 -4.48 -17.18
C MET A 167 27.58 -4.32 -15.66
N ALA A 168 27.77 -3.10 -15.14
CA ALA A 168 27.54 -2.82 -13.72
C ALA A 168 26.06 -2.56 -13.44
N GLU A 169 25.55 -3.18 -12.38
CA GLU A 169 24.19 -2.94 -11.92
C GLU A 169 24.16 -1.73 -10.98
N ILE A 170 23.37 -0.70 -11.33
CA ILE A 170 23.24 0.54 -10.56
C ILE A 170 21.76 0.84 -10.24
N PRO A 171 21.46 1.55 -9.15
CA PRO A 171 20.12 2.07 -8.88
C PRO A 171 19.62 2.97 -10.03
N LEU A 172 18.32 2.85 -10.37
CA LEU A 172 17.69 3.64 -11.44
C LEU A 172 17.89 5.16 -11.26
N ASP A 173 17.88 5.64 -10.03
CA ASP A 173 18.03 7.07 -9.73
C ASP A 173 19.46 7.61 -9.92
N GLU A 174 20.43 6.71 -10.12
CA GLU A 174 21.83 7.03 -10.41
C GLU A 174 22.16 7.09 -11.92
N VAL A 175 21.21 6.71 -12.77
CA VAL A 175 21.34 6.81 -14.23
C VAL A 175 21.40 8.28 -14.64
N VAL A 176 22.31 8.60 -15.55
CA VAL A 176 22.49 9.96 -16.08
C VAL A 176 22.46 9.99 -17.60
N VAL A 177 22.22 11.15 -18.18
CA VAL A 177 22.28 11.35 -19.64
C VAL A 177 23.65 10.92 -20.16
N GLY A 178 23.67 10.10 -21.22
CA GLY A 178 24.88 9.57 -21.83
C GLY A 178 25.34 8.20 -21.31
N ASP A 179 24.71 7.63 -20.28
CA ASP A 179 24.96 6.24 -19.87
C ASP A 179 24.55 5.27 -21.00
N ILE A 180 25.30 4.19 -21.14
CA ILE A 180 24.94 3.06 -21.99
C ILE A 180 24.22 2.04 -21.12
N VAL A 181 22.94 1.79 -21.41
CA VAL A 181 22.11 0.84 -20.69
C VAL A 181 21.93 -0.44 -21.50
N HIS A 182 21.85 -1.57 -20.81
CA HIS A 182 21.55 -2.87 -21.40
C HIS A 182 20.14 -3.27 -21.00
N LEU A 183 19.37 -3.71 -21.98
CA LEU A 183 17.95 -4.03 -21.84
C LEU A 183 17.71 -5.48 -22.20
N SER A 184 16.94 -6.19 -21.41
CA SER A 184 16.52 -7.57 -21.61
C SER A 184 15.02 -7.74 -21.34
N ALA A 185 14.44 -8.81 -21.81
CA ALA A 185 13.03 -9.12 -21.56
C ALA A 185 12.73 -9.12 -20.05
N GLY A 186 11.75 -8.32 -19.62
CA GLY A 186 11.38 -8.10 -18.23
C GLY A 186 11.83 -6.79 -17.63
N ASP A 187 12.79 -6.11 -18.25
CA ASP A 187 13.30 -4.84 -17.77
C ASP A 187 12.31 -3.72 -18.04
N MET A 188 12.27 -2.75 -17.12
CA MET A 188 11.62 -1.47 -17.34
C MET A 188 12.64 -0.48 -17.89
N LEU A 189 12.27 0.29 -18.90
CA LEU A 189 13.13 1.33 -19.45
C LEU A 189 13.44 2.38 -18.38
N PRO A 190 14.73 2.56 -18.02
CA PRO A 190 15.13 3.43 -16.91
C PRO A 190 14.96 4.92 -17.22
N ALA A 191 14.99 5.28 -18.48
CA ALA A 191 15.00 6.66 -18.98
C ALA A 191 14.49 6.68 -20.43
N ASP A 192 14.41 7.84 -21.08
CA ASP A 192 14.21 7.86 -22.53
C ASP A 192 15.56 7.60 -23.20
N VAL A 193 15.60 6.56 -24.01
CA VAL A 193 16.85 6.03 -24.58
C VAL A 193 16.82 5.93 -26.08
N ARG A 194 17.99 6.10 -26.73
CA ARG A 194 18.23 5.84 -28.15
C ARG A 194 18.84 4.45 -28.29
N ILE A 195 18.16 3.58 -29.01
CA ILE A 195 18.63 2.22 -29.28
C ILE A 195 19.88 2.29 -30.17
N LEU A 196 20.95 1.66 -29.73
CA LEU A 196 22.23 1.58 -30.43
C LEU A 196 22.37 0.26 -31.19
N ASP A 197 21.97 -0.83 -30.54
CA ASP A 197 21.92 -2.17 -31.08
C ASP A 197 20.71 -2.89 -30.48
N ALA A 198 20.02 -3.71 -31.25
CA ALA A 198 18.85 -4.44 -30.80
C ALA A 198 18.70 -5.76 -31.55
N LYS A 199 18.24 -6.78 -30.85
CA LYS A 199 17.90 -8.07 -31.41
C LYS A 199 16.47 -8.43 -31.00
N ASP A 200 15.55 -8.41 -31.98
CA ASP A 200 14.11 -8.71 -31.81
C ASP A 200 13.49 -7.99 -30.58
N LEU A 201 13.82 -6.71 -30.42
CA LEU A 201 13.37 -5.90 -29.30
C LEU A 201 11.94 -5.44 -29.48
N PHE A 202 11.03 -5.98 -28.67
CA PHE A 202 9.63 -5.54 -28.59
C PHE A 202 9.37 -4.89 -27.24
N VAL A 203 8.77 -3.69 -27.28
CA VAL A 203 8.51 -2.86 -26.10
C VAL A 203 7.02 -2.55 -26.02
N SER A 204 6.44 -2.67 -24.83
CA SER A 204 5.09 -2.19 -24.55
C SER A 204 5.13 -0.73 -24.13
N GLN A 205 4.47 0.14 -24.86
CA GLN A 205 4.29 1.56 -24.56
C GLN A 205 2.88 1.87 -24.02
N ALA A 206 2.13 0.86 -23.58
CA ALA A 206 0.75 1.01 -23.10
C ALA A 206 0.57 2.07 -22.01
N SER A 207 1.56 2.26 -21.15
CA SER A 207 1.57 3.28 -20.09
C SER A 207 1.63 4.73 -20.62
N LEU A 208 2.09 4.92 -21.86
CA LEU A 208 2.27 6.24 -22.50
C LEU A 208 1.20 6.51 -23.57
N THR A 209 0.90 5.51 -24.40
CA THR A 209 -0.01 5.66 -25.53
C THR A 209 -1.41 5.12 -25.28
N GLY A 210 -1.58 4.26 -24.27
CA GLY A 210 -2.81 3.51 -24.02
C GLY A 210 -3.02 2.30 -24.94
N GLU A 211 -2.13 2.08 -25.91
CA GLU A 211 -2.21 0.97 -26.85
C GLU A 211 -1.42 -0.23 -26.33
N SER A 212 -2.03 -1.41 -26.36
CA SER A 212 -1.44 -2.62 -25.80
C SER A 212 -0.58 -3.40 -26.79
N GLU A 213 -0.57 -3.03 -28.06
CA GLU A 213 0.22 -3.73 -29.10
C GLU A 213 1.72 -3.51 -28.87
N PRO A 214 2.53 -4.58 -28.87
CA PRO A 214 3.98 -4.47 -28.79
C PRO A 214 4.56 -3.74 -30.00
N ILE A 215 5.50 -2.82 -29.75
CA ILE A 215 6.17 -2.04 -30.79
C ILE A 215 7.60 -2.54 -30.94
N GLU A 216 7.99 -2.93 -32.15
CA GLU A 216 9.37 -3.28 -32.46
C GLU A 216 10.27 -2.03 -32.45
N LYS A 217 11.38 -2.10 -31.75
CA LYS A 217 12.40 -1.05 -31.69
C LYS A 217 13.70 -1.50 -32.37
N ILE A 218 14.14 -0.69 -33.32
CA ILE A 218 15.30 -0.99 -34.18
C ILE A 218 16.30 0.17 -34.19
N PRO A 219 17.61 -0.06 -34.37
CA PRO A 219 18.64 0.98 -34.28
C PRO A 219 18.71 1.92 -35.50
N MET A 220 17.82 1.78 -36.49
CA MET A 220 17.83 2.54 -37.72
C MET A 220 17.55 4.04 -37.47
N VAL A 221 18.21 4.93 -38.24
CA VAL A 221 17.93 6.36 -38.20
C VAL A 221 16.54 6.65 -38.78
N ASN A 222 15.75 7.44 -38.08
CA ASN A 222 14.41 7.80 -38.49
C ASN A 222 14.41 9.13 -39.27
N GLU A 223 13.40 9.32 -40.13
CA GLU A 223 13.01 10.65 -40.60
C GLU A 223 12.22 11.36 -39.52
N THR A 224 12.09 12.67 -39.58
CA THR A 224 11.32 13.46 -38.64
C THR A 224 9.86 12.99 -38.64
N ARG A 225 9.31 12.63 -37.45
CA ARG A 225 7.94 12.18 -37.23
C ARG A 225 7.13 13.27 -36.53
N ASP A 226 5.80 13.22 -36.73
CA ASP A 226 4.88 14.18 -36.11
C ASP A 226 4.74 13.93 -34.60
N ALA A 227 4.65 12.65 -34.18
CA ALA A 227 4.65 12.27 -32.80
C ALA A 227 5.99 11.65 -32.37
N ILE A 228 6.47 12.04 -31.19
CA ILE A 228 7.73 11.53 -30.63
C ILE A 228 7.65 10.02 -30.36
N THR A 229 6.48 9.52 -29.99
CA THR A 229 6.22 8.10 -29.73
C THR A 229 6.39 7.20 -30.94
N ASP A 230 6.34 7.77 -32.15
CA ASP A 230 6.40 7.01 -33.42
C ASP A 230 7.84 6.68 -33.86
N TYR A 231 8.84 7.18 -33.15
CA TYR A 231 10.22 6.83 -33.43
C TYR A 231 10.52 5.37 -33.08
N THR A 232 10.93 4.59 -34.06
CA THR A 232 11.26 3.17 -33.88
C THR A 232 12.59 2.94 -33.18
N ASN A 233 13.46 3.95 -33.14
CA ASN A 233 14.78 3.86 -32.52
C ASN A 233 14.88 4.57 -31.15
N ILE A 234 13.78 5.11 -30.65
CA ILE A 234 13.66 5.68 -29.30
C ILE A 234 12.72 4.81 -28.48
N ALA A 235 13.14 4.51 -27.27
CA ALA A 235 12.30 3.86 -26.29
C ALA A 235 12.19 4.74 -25.03
N PHE A 236 11.02 4.77 -24.41
CA PHE A 236 10.65 5.78 -23.42
C PHE A 236 10.57 5.19 -22.01
N MET A 237 10.95 6.00 -21.01
CA MET A 237 10.79 5.68 -19.60
C MET A 237 9.36 5.20 -19.27
N GLY A 238 9.24 4.18 -18.42
CA GLY A 238 7.94 3.61 -18.02
C GLY A 238 7.34 2.63 -19.04
N SER A 239 8.03 2.36 -20.14
CA SER A 239 7.75 1.25 -21.04
C SER A 239 8.47 -0.02 -20.59
N ASN A 240 7.98 -1.18 -21.00
CA ASN A 240 8.51 -2.47 -20.59
C ASN A 240 9.03 -3.26 -21.78
N VAL A 241 10.17 -3.91 -21.62
CA VAL A 241 10.72 -4.83 -22.61
C VAL A 241 9.95 -6.16 -22.52
N LEU A 242 9.25 -6.53 -23.60
CA LEU A 242 8.48 -7.78 -23.67
C LEU A 242 9.31 -8.94 -24.18
N SER A 243 10.16 -8.68 -25.18
CA SER A 243 11.04 -9.69 -25.75
C SER A 243 12.30 -9.05 -26.34
N GLY A 244 13.32 -9.87 -26.59
CA GLY A 244 14.58 -9.43 -27.17
C GLY A 244 15.54 -8.82 -26.18
N SER A 245 16.62 -8.26 -26.73
CA SER A 245 17.67 -7.56 -26.00
C SER A 245 18.17 -6.35 -26.77
N ALA A 246 18.71 -5.36 -26.07
CA ALA A 246 19.27 -4.16 -26.70
C ALA A 246 20.37 -3.51 -25.86
N SER A 247 21.24 -2.75 -26.53
CA SER A 247 22.03 -1.70 -25.89
C SER A 247 21.54 -0.33 -26.34
N ALA A 248 21.45 0.62 -25.42
CA ALA A 248 20.89 1.95 -25.70
C ALA A 248 21.63 3.04 -24.94
N VAL A 249 21.63 4.27 -25.47
CA VAL A 249 22.18 5.44 -24.76
C VAL A 249 21.07 6.30 -24.18
N VAL A 250 21.24 6.73 -22.93
CA VAL A 250 20.30 7.60 -22.23
C VAL A 250 20.31 9.01 -22.81
N VAL A 251 19.14 9.50 -23.24
CA VAL A 251 18.94 10.82 -23.86
C VAL A 251 18.35 11.83 -22.87
N THR A 252 17.35 11.43 -22.08
CA THR A 252 16.72 12.28 -21.05
C THR A 252 16.42 11.47 -19.80
N VAL A 253 16.42 12.12 -18.61
CA VAL A 253 16.28 11.47 -17.31
C VAL A 253 15.21 12.16 -16.43
N GLY A 254 14.59 11.41 -15.54
CA GLY A 254 13.68 11.89 -14.48
C GLY A 254 12.51 12.73 -14.99
N ASP A 255 12.32 13.90 -14.40
CA ASP A 255 11.24 14.84 -14.78
C ASP A 255 11.35 15.34 -16.23
N HIS A 256 12.52 15.15 -16.86
CA HIS A 256 12.82 15.50 -18.24
C HIS A 256 12.55 14.38 -19.24
N THR A 257 12.01 13.25 -18.83
CA THR A 257 11.53 12.20 -19.74
C THR A 257 10.10 12.50 -20.21
N LEU A 258 9.66 11.82 -21.27
CA LEU A 258 8.28 11.93 -21.72
C LEU A 258 7.31 11.55 -20.60
N PHE A 259 7.57 10.44 -19.92
CA PHE A 259 6.78 9.96 -18.77
C PHE A 259 6.80 10.97 -17.60
N GLY A 260 7.97 11.50 -17.25
CA GLY A 260 8.13 12.47 -16.17
C GLY A 260 7.36 13.77 -16.43
N SER A 261 7.37 14.25 -17.68
CA SER A 261 6.61 15.44 -18.08
C SER A 261 5.11 15.22 -17.95
N MET A 262 4.58 14.05 -18.40
CA MET A 262 3.18 13.67 -18.27
C MET A 262 2.77 13.48 -16.79
N ALA A 263 3.60 12.78 -16.01
CA ALA A 263 3.36 12.58 -14.57
C ALA A 263 3.26 13.91 -13.81
N SER A 264 4.05 14.91 -14.17
CA SER A 264 4.01 16.25 -13.57
C SER A 264 2.74 17.05 -13.91
N GLU A 265 2.06 16.73 -15.01
CA GLU A 265 0.78 17.34 -15.42
C GLU A 265 -0.40 16.67 -14.71
N VAL A 266 -0.35 15.35 -14.52
CA VAL A 266 -1.42 14.55 -13.89
C VAL A 266 -1.37 14.59 -12.36
N ALA A 267 -0.25 14.96 -11.76
CA ALA A 267 0.00 14.99 -10.31
C ALA A 267 -0.92 15.92 -9.49
N HIS A 268 -2.07 16.38 -10.04
CA HIS A 268 -2.99 17.30 -9.37
C HIS A 268 -4.17 16.60 -8.68
N GLU A 269 -4.42 15.32 -8.90
CA GLU A 269 -5.51 14.60 -8.23
C GLU A 269 -5.02 13.20 -7.79
N ALA A 270 -4.74 13.08 -6.51
CA ALA A 270 -4.56 11.75 -5.91
C ALA A 270 -5.89 10.97 -6.02
N VAL A 271 -5.87 9.82 -6.65
CA VAL A 271 -7.05 8.95 -6.75
C VAL A 271 -7.48 8.54 -5.34
N GLU A 272 -8.69 8.97 -4.93
CA GLU A 272 -9.24 8.60 -3.63
C GLU A 272 -9.52 7.09 -3.56
N THR A 273 -8.88 6.42 -2.62
CA THR A 273 -9.11 4.99 -2.35
C THR A 273 -10.49 4.76 -1.72
N SER A 274 -11.01 3.52 -1.81
CA SER A 274 -12.25 3.12 -1.13
C SER A 274 -12.21 3.39 0.37
N PHE A 275 -11.04 3.24 0.98
CA PHE A 275 -10.82 3.55 2.39
C PHE A 275 -10.92 5.06 2.68
N SER A 276 -10.26 5.91 1.91
CA SER A 276 -10.36 7.36 2.06
C SER A 276 -11.80 7.84 1.92
N LYS A 277 -12.54 7.31 0.95
CA LYS A 277 -13.98 7.56 0.79
C LYS A 277 -14.79 7.12 2.02
N GLY A 278 -14.45 5.96 2.59
CA GLY A 278 -15.08 5.43 3.79
C GLY A 278 -14.84 6.30 5.03
N VAL A 279 -13.61 6.72 5.28
CA VAL A 279 -13.26 7.64 6.38
C VAL A 279 -13.94 8.98 6.20
N ASN A 280 -13.97 9.52 4.99
CA ASN A 280 -14.71 10.74 4.67
C ASN A 280 -16.21 10.59 4.91
N ALA A 281 -16.81 9.43 4.58
CA ALA A 281 -18.21 9.14 4.84
C ALA A 281 -18.54 9.17 6.33
N VAL A 282 -17.70 8.58 7.19
CA VAL A 282 -17.85 8.64 8.65
C VAL A 282 -17.74 10.09 9.14
N SER A 283 -16.76 10.85 8.67
CA SER A 283 -16.61 12.27 9.02
C SER A 283 -17.88 13.07 8.65
N TRP A 284 -18.46 12.81 7.48
CA TRP A 284 -19.70 13.44 7.06
C TRP A 284 -20.94 13.06 7.91
N VAL A 285 -21.00 11.82 8.40
CA VAL A 285 -22.05 11.41 9.35
C VAL A 285 -21.96 12.23 10.64
N LEU A 286 -20.75 12.37 11.20
CA LEU A 286 -20.51 13.17 12.40
C LEU A 286 -20.80 14.66 12.17
N ILE A 287 -20.40 15.23 11.04
CA ILE A 287 -20.67 16.63 10.67
C ILE A 287 -22.18 16.87 10.53
N ARG A 288 -22.92 15.98 9.86
CA ARG A 288 -24.39 16.10 9.75
C ARG A 288 -25.07 16.06 11.11
N PHE A 289 -24.60 15.16 11.99
CA PHE A 289 -25.12 15.08 13.36
C PHE A 289 -24.82 16.38 14.12
N MET A 290 -23.63 16.93 14.04
CA MET A 290 -23.24 18.21 14.63
C MET A 290 -24.12 19.37 14.13
N LEU A 291 -24.36 19.46 12.82
CA LEU A 291 -25.18 20.50 12.20
C LEU A 291 -26.64 20.52 12.72
N VAL A 292 -27.15 19.41 13.22
CA VAL A 292 -28.47 19.34 13.83
C VAL A 292 -28.42 19.64 15.32
N MET A 293 -27.45 19.07 16.03
CA MET A 293 -27.40 19.07 17.49
C MET A 293 -26.92 20.42 18.06
N VAL A 294 -25.95 21.07 17.43
CA VAL A 294 -25.41 22.36 17.93
C VAL A 294 -26.47 23.49 17.90
N PRO A 295 -27.26 23.66 16.82
CA PRO A 295 -28.38 24.61 16.84
C PRO A 295 -29.45 24.28 17.90
N LEU A 296 -29.74 23.01 18.12
CA LEU A 296 -30.69 22.58 19.17
C LEU A 296 -30.19 22.97 20.57
N VAL A 297 -28.92 22.71 20.88
CA VAL A 297 -28.29 23.11 22.16
C VAL A 297 -28.24 24.61 22.29
N PHE A 298 -27.88 25.36 21.23
CA PHE A 298 -27.90 26.82 21.22
C PHE A 298 -29.29 27.41 21.57
N VAL A 299 -30.31 26.93 20.86
CA VAL A 299 -31.68 27.38 21.08
C VAL A 299 -32.19 27.00 22.49
N ALA A 300 -31.92 25.74 22.93
CA ALA A 300 -32.29 25.29 24.25
C ALA A 300 -31.70 26.18 25.35
N ASN A 301 -30.38 26.42 25.28
CA ASN A 301 -29.71 27.31 26.26
C ASN A 301 -30.20 28.76 26.15
N GLY A 302 -30.39 29.32 24.95
CA GLY A 302 -30.87 30.67 24.74
C GLY A 302 -32.24 30.89 25.37
N ILE A 303 -33.18 29.94 25.20
CA ILE A 303 -34.53 30.01 25.76
C ILE A 303 -34.53 29.80 27.30
N THR A 304 -33.80 28.77 27.77
CA THR A 304 -33.85 28.36 29.19
C THR A 304 -33.09 29.32 30.10
N LYS A 305 -32.00 29.92 29.61
CA LYS A 305 -31.08 30.75 30.41
C LYS A 305 -31.17 32.27 30.09
N GLY A 306 -31.75 32.65 28.95
CA GLY A 306 -31.93 34.03 28.55
C GLY A 306 -30.67 34.75 28.07
N ASP A 307 -29.50 34.11 28.12
CA ASP A 307 -28.21 34.64 27.69
C ASP A 307 -27.80 34.03 26.36
N TRP A 308 -28.11 34.70 25.27
CA TRP A 308 -27.86 34.24 23.89
C TRP A 308 -26.37 34.24 23.53
N LEU A 309 -25.58 35.14 24.12
CA LEU A 309 -24.15 35.22 23.83
C LEU A 309 -23.40 34.00 24.43
N SER A 310 -23.65 33.75 25.72
CA SER A 310 -23.09 32.58 26.40
C SER A 310 -23.58 31.28 25.77
N ALA A 311 -24.85 31.22 25.34
CA ALA A 311 -25.39 30.06 24.63
C ALA A 311 -24.72 29.88 23.25
N PHE A 312 -24.36 30.94 22.55
CA PHE A 312 -23.65 30.88 21.27
C PHE A 312 -22.20 30.40 21.45
N LEU A 313 -21.47 30.96 22.42
CA LEU A 313 -20.10 30.55 22.74
C LEU A 313 -20.05 29.08 23.16
N PHE A 314 -21.00 28.66 23.98
CA PHE A 314 -21.14 27.27 24.39
C PHE A 314 -21.45 26.36 23.20
N GLY A 315 -22.36 26.79 22.30
CA GLY A 315 -22.66 26.06 21.06
C GLY A 315 -21.43 25.87 20.15
N ILE A 316 -20.64 26.93 19.98
CA ILE A 316 -19.36 26.85 19.25
C ILE A 316 -18.39 25.86 19.92
N SER A 317 -18.25 25.90 21.24
CA SER A 317 -17.36 25.02 22.00
C SER A 317 -17.75 23.55 21.84
N ILE A 318 -19.04 23.27 21.81
CA ILE A 318 -19.57 21.92 21.52
C ILE A 318 -19.23 21.52 20.07
N ALA A 319 -19.43 22.41 19.10
CA ALA A 319 -19.10 22.13 17.70
C ALA A 319 -17.60 21.78 17.57
N VAL A 320 -16.73 22.45 18.28
CA VAL A 320 -15.29 22.14 18.39
C VAL A 320 -15.09 20.75 18.94
N GLY A 321 -15.66 20.44 20.10
CA GLY A 321 -15.44 19.13 20.75
C GLY A 321 -16.00 17.93 19.97
N LEU A 322 -16.96 18.15 19.07
CA LEU A 322 -17.54 17.08 18.23
C LEU A 322 -16.81 16.85 16.91
N THR A 323 -16.00 17.79 16.49
CA THR A 323 -15.25 17.66 15.24
C THR A 323 -14.13 16.62 15.43
N PRO A 324 -14.10 15.52 14.66
CA PRO A 324 -13.12 14.45 14.84
C PRO A 324 -11.76 14.85 14.25
N GLU A 325 -11.06 15.78 14.93
CA GLU A 325 -9.83 16.37 14.42
C GLU A 325 -8.68 15.44 14.29
N MET A 326 -8.55 14.57 15.28
CA MET A 326 -7.47 13.61 15.35
C MET A 326 -7.70 12.41 14.45
N LEU A 327 -8.88 12.27 13.81
CA LEU A 327 -9.22 11.11 12.99
C LEU A 327 -8.24 10.90 11.82
N PRO A 328 -7.99 11.88 10.94
CA PRO A 328 -7.04 11.68 9.84
C PRO A 328 -5.63 11.39 10.35
N MET A 329 -5.23 12.06 11.43
CA MET A 329 -3.91 11.91 12.01
C MET A 329 -3.69 10.54 12.64
N ILE A 330 -4.63 10.03 13.44
CA ILE A 330 -4.50 8.73 14.09
C ILE A 330 -4.55 7.61 13.05
N VAL A 331 -5.41 7.74 12.03
CA VAL A 331 -5.47 6.81 10.90
C VAL A 331 -4.11 6.76 10.18
N THR A 332 -3.54 7.91 9.83
CA THR A 332 -2.23 7.98 9.18
C THR A 332 -1.12 7.42 10.09
N THR A 333 -1.20 7.66 11.40
CA THR A 333 -0.24 7.11 12.37
C THR A 333 -0.38 5.57 12.49
N CYS A 334 -1.60 5.03 12.47
CA CYS A 334 -1.84 3.59 12.44
C CYS A 334 -1.20 2.97 11.18
N LEU A 335 -1.45 3.55 10.00
CA LEU A 335 -0.88 3.08 8.75
C LEU A 335 0.66 3.14 8.74
N ALA A 336 1.24 4.26 9.16
CA ALA A 336 2.70 4.41 9.22
C ALA A 336 3.34 3.44 10.22
N LYS A 337 2.74 3.27 11.41
CA LYS A 337 3.20 2.28 12.40
C LYS A 337 3.03 0.86 11.86
N GLY A 338 1.91 0.58 11.21
CA GLY A 338 1.64 -0.71 10.55
C GLY A 338 2.71 -1.04 9.51
N ALA A 339 3.01 -0.11 8.60
CA ALA A 339 4.06 -0.25 7.60
C ALA A 339 5.45 -0.52 8.22
N VAL A 340 5.80 0.20 9.29
CA VAL A 340 7.04 -0.07 10.04
C VAL A 340 7.04 -1.46 10.70
N SER A 341 5.91 -1.91 11.23
CA SER A 341 5.79 -3.27 11.79
C SER A 341 5.93 -4.34 10.71
N MET A 342 5.30 -4.14 9.56
CA MET A 342 5.38 -5.04 8.40
C MET A 342 6.79 -5.10 7.82
N SER A 343 7.49 -3.96 7.73
CA SER A 343 8.89 -3.93 7.30
C SER A 343 9.83 -4.75 8.20
N LYS A 344 9.59 -4.76 9.51
CA LYS A 344 10.32 -5.64 10.44
C LYS A 344 10.04 -7.13 10.23
N LYS A 345 8.95 -7.44 9.52
CA LYS A 345 8.53 -8.77 9.08
C LYS A 345 8.81 -8.97 7.59
N GLN A 346 9.84 -8.31 7.07
CA GLN A 346 10.30 -8.43 5.67
C GLN A 346 9.22 -8.09 4.62
N THR A 347 8.21 -7.29 4.99
CA THR A 347 7.11 -6.88 4.09
C THR A 347 7.14 -5.38 3.92
N ILE A 348 7.47 -4.88 2.74
CA ILE A 348 7.54 -3.46 2.41
C ILE A 348 6.24 -3.01 1.72
N VAL A 349 5.66 -1.95 2.22
CA VAL A 349 4.42 -1.37 1.68
C VAL A 349 4.77 -0.16 0.83
N LYS A 350 4.46 -0.20 -0.47
CA LYS A 350 4.64 0.93 -1.40
C LYS A 350 3.53 1.96 -1.24
N ASN A 351 2.31 1.51 -1.00
CA ASN A 351 1.15 2.38 -0.80
C ASN A 351 0.51 2.09 0.58
N LEU A 352 0.59 3.06 1.49
CA LEU A 352 0.07 2.89 2.85
C LEU A 352 -1.43 2.54 2.90
N ASN A 353 -2.21 3.04 1.94
CA ASN A 353 -3.64 2.76 1.89
C ASN A 353 -3.96 1.29 1.54
N SER A 354 -3.00 0.57 0.95
CA SER A 354 -3.15 -0.84 0.61
C SER A 354 -3.07 -1.77 1.83
N ILE A 355 -2.56 -1.30 2.98
CA ILE A 355 -2.44 -2.09 4.21
C ILE A 355 -3.78 -2.67 4.66
N GLN A 356 -4.84 -1.89 4.54
CA GLN A 356 -6.17 -2.32 4.93
C GLN A 356 -6.68 -3.46 4.04
N ASN A 357 -6.59 -3.31 2.72
CA ASN A 357 -6.99 -4.35 1.77
C ASN A 357 -6.12 -5.59 1.95
N PHE A 358 -4.83 -5.42 2.24
CA PHE A 358 -3.91 -6.51 2.53
C PHE A 358 -4.34 -7.36 3.73
N GLY A 359 -4.76 -6.72 4.82
CA GLY A 359 -5.36 -7.41 5.97
C GLY A 359 -6.73 -8.05 5.67
N ALA A 360 -7.45 -7.55 4.68
CA ALA A 360 -8.78 -8.02 4.29
C ALA A 360 -8.76 -9.16 3.26
N ILE A 361 -7.60 -9.58 2.76
CA ILE A 361 -7.47 -10.67 1.80
C ILE A 361 -8.17 -11.93 2.32
N ASP A 362 -9.10 -12.48 1.52
CA ASP A 362 -9.79 -13.75 1.72
C ASP A 362 -9.45 -14.77 0.62
N ILE A 363 -9.03 -14.30 -0.57
CA ILE A 363 -8.46 -15.14 -1.64
C ILE A 363 -7.05 -14.65 -1.97
N LEU A 364 -6.08 -15.55 -1.89
CA LEU A 364 -4.72 -15.35 -2.37
C LEU A 364 -4.53 -16.13 -3.67
N CYS A 365 -4.41 -15.42 -4.78
CA CYS A 365 -3.98 -15.98 -6.06
C CYS A 365 -2.46 -15.91 -6.16
N THR A 366 -1.82 -16.99 -6.53
CA THR A 366 -0.36 -17.03 -6.67
C THR A 366 0.05 -17.86 -7.88
N ASP A 367 1.16 -17.47 -8.51
CA ASP A 367 1.80 -18.37 -9.48
C ASP A 367 2.43 -19.58 -8.76
N LYS A 368 2.68 -20.65 -9.47
CA LYS A 368 3.31 -21.85 -8.96
C LYS A 368 4.81 -21.65 -8.79
N THR A 369 5.47 -21.21 -9.88
CA THR A 369 6.93 -21.18 -10.00
C THR A 369 7.53 -20.12 -9.10
N GLY A 370 8.57 -20.50 -8.36
CA GLY A 370 9.28 -19.61 -7.45
C GLY A 370 8.48 -19.21 -6.20
N THR A 371 7.16 -19.36 -6.17
CA THR A 371 6.32 -19.08 -4.98
C THR A 371 6.08 -20.34 -4.16
N LEU A 372 5.53 -21.38 -4.76
CA LEU A 372 5.36 -22.70 -4.11
C LEU A 372 6.63 -23.53 -4.16
N THR A 373 7.47 -23.31 -5.19
CA THR A 373 8.73 -24.02 -5.42
C THR A 373 9.92 -23.14 -5.07
N GLN A 374 11.09 -23.76 -4.90
CA GLN A 374 12.36 -23.06 -4.67
C GLN A 374 12.73 -22.25 -5.93
N ASP A 375 13.53 -21.18 -5.75
CA ASP A 375 14.15 -20.46 -6.87
C ASP A 375 15.37 -21.24 -7.43
N LYS A 376 15.33 -22.55 -7.35
CA LYS A 376 16.33 -23.47 -7.87
C LYS A 376 15.62 -24.53 -8.67
N VAL A 377 16.02 -24.65 -9.92
CA VAL A 377 15.59 -25.71 -10.82
C VAL A 377 16.75 -26.69 -10.94
N VAL A 378 16.47 -27.97 -10.91
CA VAL A 378 17.49 -29.04 -11.06
C VAL A 378 17.20 -29.78 -12.36
N LEU A 379 18.23 -29.91 -13.22
CA LEU A 379 18.14 -30.79 -14.39
C LEU A 379 18.39 -32.22 -13.95
N GLU A 380 17.31 -33.02 -13.91
CA GLU A 380 17.37 -34.41 -13.45
C GLU A 380 17.72 -35.37 -14.59
N TYR A 381 17.10 -35.21 -15.78
CA TYR A 381 17.30 -36.06 -16.92
C TYR A 381 17.56 -35.28 -18.21
N HIS A 382 18.44 -35.81 -19.05
CA HIS A 382 18.73 -35.37 -20.42
C HIS A 382 18.56 -36.53 -21.39
N LEU A 383 17.34 -36.73 -21.85
CA LEU A 383 16.91 -37.95 -22.55
C LEU A 383 16.89 -37.75 -24.07
N ASN A 384 17.28 -38.80 -24.83
CA ASN A 384 17.06 -38.86 -26.27
C ASN A 384 15.56 -39.08 -26.60
N VAL A 385 15.20 -39.10 -27.89
CA VAL A 385 13.81 -39.29 -28.37
C VAL A 385 13.20 -40.64 -27.91
N ASN A 386 14.02 -41.64 -27.59
CA ASN A 386 13.56 -42.94 -27.08
C ASN A 386 13.36 -42.95 -25.55
N GLY A 387 13.77 -41.90 -24.83
CA GLY A 387 13.65 -41.76 -23.34
C GLY A 387 14.85 -42.33 -22.60
N GLU A 388 16.01 -42.51 -23.25
CA GLU A 388 17.29 -42.96 -22.64
C GLU A 388 18.21 -41.76 -22.43
N ASP A 389 19.06 -41.80 -21.41
CA ASP A 389 20.04 -40.74 -21.13
C ASP A 389 21.01 -40.58 -22.31
N ASP A 390 21.25 -39.33 -22.73
CA ASP A 390 22.11 -39.00 -23.87
C ASP A 390 22.85 -37.66 -23.63
N LEU A 391 24.16 -37.73 -23.42
CA LEU A 391 25.05 -36.60 -23.22
C LEU A 391 25.07 -35.61 -24.41
N ARG A 392 24.69 -36.05 -25.60
CA ARG A 392 24.61 -35.18 -26.77
C ARG A 392 23.43 -34.18 -26.64
N VAL A 393 22.36 -34.61 -25.99
CA VAL A 393 21.23 -33.71 -25.69
C VAL A 393 21.72 -32.64 -24.69
N LEU A 394 22.46 -33.04 -23.64
CA LEU A 394 23.01 -32.12 -22.66
C LEU A 394 24.00 -31.13 -23.31
N ARG A 395 24.89 -31.62 -24.18
CA ARG A 395 25.83 -30.77 -24.92
C ARG A 395 25.12 -29.69 -25.77
N HIS A 396 24.09 -30.07 -26.52
CA HIS A 396 23.32 -29.11 -27.32
C HIS A 396 22.58 -28.10 -26.43
N ALA A 397 22.01 -28.55 -25.32
CA ALA A 397 21.37 -27.68 -24.34
C ALA A 397 22.37 -26.69 -23.73
N TYR A 398 23.60 -27.15 -23.42
CA TYR A 398 24.66 -26.25 -22.94
C TYR A 398 25.01 -25.18 -23.99
N LEU A 399 25.24 -25.56 -25.24
CA LEU A 399 25.53 -24.59 -26.30
C LEU A 399 24.46 -23.53 -26.45
N ASN A 400 23.20 -23.93 -26.35
CA ASN A 400 22.10 -22.99 -26.37
C ASN A 400 22.10 -22.08 -25.14
N SER A 401 22.21 -22.62 -23.94
CA SER A 401 22.11 -21.88 -22.68
C SER A 401 23.34 -21.01 -22.38
N TYR A 402 24.54 -21.48 -22.77
CA TYR A 402 25.80 -20.76 -22.52
C TYR A 402 25.96 -19.54 -23.44
N PHE A 403 25.68 -19.72 -24.75
CA PHE A 403 25.90 -18.72 -25.77
C PHE A 403 24.73 -17.72 -25.96
N GLN A 404 23.61 -17.92 -25.29
CA GLN A 404 22.51 -16.92 -25.30
C GLN A 404 22.95 -15.61 -24.66
N THR A 405 22.45 -14.47 -25.15
CA THR A 405 22.68 -13.13 -24.61
C THR A 405 21.63 -12.80 -23.56
N GLY A 406 21.98 -11.95 -22.59
CA GLY A 406 21.09 -11.46 -21.58
C GLY A 406 20.99 -12.36 -20.33
N TYR A 407 19.86 -12.23 -19.62
CA TYR A 407 19.63 -12.95 -18.37
C TYR A 407 19.46 -14.45 -18.61
N LYS A 408 20.28 -15.25 -17.91
CA LYS A 408 20.15 -16.71 -17.88
C LYS A 408 19.11 -17.09 -16.84
N ASN A 409 18.04 -17.70 -17.28
CA ASN A 409 17.00 -18.17 -16.38
C ASN A 409 17.46 -19.41 -15.56
N LEU A 410 16.68 -19.79 -14.55
CA LEU A 410 17.04 -20.91 -13.67
C LEU A 410 17.27 -22.25 -14.40
N MET A 411 16.58 -22.48 -15.52
CA MET A 411 16.78 -23.70 -16.33
C MET A 411 18.11 -23.64 -17.09
N ASP A 412 18.50 -22.46 -17.59
CA ASP A 412 19.80 -22.28 -18.22
C ASP A 412 20.95 -22.51 -17.26
N VAL A 413 20.82 -21.96 -16.04
CA VAL A 413 21.79 -22.18 -14.96
C VAL A 413 21.86 -23.66 -14.60
N ALA A 414 20.74 -24.35 -14.48
CA ALA A 414 20.67 -25.78 -14.21
C ALA A 414 21.35 -26.63 -15.30
N ILE A 415 21.17 -26.26 -16.58
CA ILE A 415 21.83 -26.94 -17.71
C ILE A 415 23.35 -26.74 -17.61
N ILE A 416 23.82 -25.52 -17.35
CA ILE A 416 25.26 -25.22 -17.27
C ILE A 416 25.86 -25.97 -16.11
N GLN A 417 25.26 -25.88 -14.90
CA GLN A 417 25.74 -26.61 -13.71
C GLN A 417 25.80 -28.12 -13.91
N LYS A 418 24.74 -28.69 -14.49
CA LYS A 418 24.69 -30.13 -14.77
C LYS A 418 25.79 -30.55 -15.75
N THR A 419 26.08 -29.74 -16.76
CA THR A 419 27.15 -30.00 -17.74
C THR A 419 28.52 -29.93 -17.07
N GLU A 420 28.76 -28.94 -16.21
CA GLU A 420 30.00 -28.79 -15.44
C GLU A 420 30.21 -29.97 -14.46
N GLU A 421 29.13 -30.48 -13.86
CA GLU A 421 29.19 -31.69 -13.01
C GLU A 421 29.60 -32.94 -13.80
N GLU A 422 29.06 -33.12 -15.00
CA GLU A 422 29.33 -34.28 -15.84
C GLU A 422 30.58 -34.15 -16.74
N GLU A 423 31.15 -32.95 -16.87
CA GLU A 423 32.38 -32.69 -17.61
C GLU A 423 33.56 -33.54 -17.11
N ALA A 424 33.59 -33.79 -15.78
CA ALA A 424 34.64 -34.61 -15.16
C ALA A 424 34.64 -36.09 -15.62
N ASP A 425 33.49 -36.60 -16.08
CA ASP A 425 33.28 -38.02 -16.42
C ASP A 425 33.27 -38.27 -17.92
N ASP A 426 33.08 -37.24 -18.80
CA ASP A 426 33.02 -37.46 -20.26
C ASP A 426 33.79 -36.40 -21.07
N PRO A 427 34.78 -36.84 -21.93
CA PRO A 427 35.53 -35.93 -22.79
C PRO A 427 34.72 -35.14 -23.82
N GLN A 428 33.46 -35.52 -24.09
CA GLN A 428 32.60 -34.80 -25.06
C GLN A 428 32.04 -33.47 -24.50
N LEU A 429 32.10 -33.29 -23.20
CA LEU A 429 31.62 -32.08 -22.51
C LEU A 429 32.74 -31.10 -22.16
N VAL A 430 34.00 -31.51 -22.28
CA VAL A 430 35.18 -30.72 -21.89
C VAL A 430 35.37 -29.52 -22.79
N ASP A 431 35.63 -28.34 -22.20
CA ASP A 431 35.98 -27.08 -22.86
C ASP A 431 35.01 -26.67 -24.00
N LEU A 432 33.70 -26.93 -23.84
CA LEU A 432 32.71 -26.58 -24.87
C LEU A 432 32.69 -25.09 -25.16
N SER A 433 32.88 -24.21 -24.18
CA SER A 433 32.92 -22.75 -24.33
C SER A 433 34.11 -22.30 -25.18
N GLU A 434 35.22 -23.04 -25.19
CA GLU A 434 36.41 -22.75 -26.01
C GLU A 434 36.35 -23.33 -27.41
N HIS A 435 35.58 -24.43 -27.60
CA HIS A 435 35.48 -25.15 -28.86
C HIS A 435 34.43 -24.52 -29.82
N TYR A 436 33.54 -23.71 -29.32
CA TYR A 436 32.48 -23.06 -30.11
C TYR A 436 32.55 -21.54 -29.98
N VAL A 437 32.09 -20.85 -31.01
CA VAL A 437 31.94 -19.40 -31.03
C VAL A 437 30.50 -19.08 -31.45
N LYS A 438 29.90 -18.13 -30.77
CA LYS A 438 28.56 -17.60 -31.12
C LYS A 438 28.62 -16.90 -32.46
N VAL A 439 27.69 -17.21 -33.35
CA VAL A 439 27.49 -16.55 -34.63
C VAL A 439 26.31 -15.60 -34.58
N ASP A 440 25.18 -16.08 -34.08
CA ASP A 440 23.94 -15.30 -33.96
C ASP A 440 22.99 -15.93 -32.90
N GLU A 441 21.85 -15.27 -32.64
CA GLU A 441 20.77 -15.83 -31.81
C GLU A 441 19.40 -15.31 -32.25
N ILE A 442 18.36 -16.08 -31.96
CA ILE A 442 16.97 -15.63 -32.01
C ILE A 442 16.47 -15.67 -30.57
N PRO A 443 16.27 -14.51 -29.93
CA PRO A 443 15.93 -14.41 -28.52
C PRO A 443 14.62 -15.12 -28.18
N PHE A 444 14.43 -15.38 -26.87
CA PHE A 444 13.21 -15.97 -26.35
C PHE A 444 12.02 -15.01 -26.56
N ASP A 445 10.91 -15.58 -26.98
CA ASP A 445 9.63 -14.88 -27.11
C ASP A 445 8.51 -15.70 -26.47
N PHE A 446 7.67 -15.04 -25.67
CA PHE A 446 6.57 -15.68 -24.93
C PHE A 446 5.49 -16.29 -25.84
N ALA A 447 5.29 -15.76 -27.05
CA ALA A 447 4.35 -16.33 -28.01
C ALA A 447 4.90 -17.61 -28.66
N ARG A 448 6.19 -17.59 -29.01
CA ARG A 448 6.89 -18.74 -29.63
C ARG A 448 7.35 -19.79 -28.62
N ARG A 449 7.56 -19.44 -27.37
CA ARG A 449 8.05 -20.27 -26.24
C ARG A 449 9.32 -21.07 -26.57
N ARG A 450 10.23 -20.49 -27.36
CA ARG A 450 11.51 -21.07 -27.73
C ARG A 450 12.58 -20.02 -27.94
N LEU A 451 13.83 -20.44 -27.83
CA LEU A 451 15.03 -19.65 -28.01
C LEU A 451 16.05 -20.46 -28.87
N THR A 452 16.70 -19.78 -29.81
CA THR A 452 17.66 -20.37 -30.72
C THR A 452 19.02 -19.67 -30.61
N THR A 453 20.09 -20.45 -30.50
CA THR A 453 21.47 -19.96 -30.66
C THR A 453 22.11 -20.57 -31.91
N VAL A 454 22.90 -19.78 -32.61
CA VAL A 454 23.69 -20.23 -33.74
C VAL A 454 25.17 -20.18 -33.36
N VAL A 455 25.82 -21.36 -33.35
CA VAL A 455 27.20 -21.48 -32.94
C VAL A 455 28.04 -22.12 -34.05
N GLN A 456 29.32 -21.82 -34.10
CA GLN A 456 30.28 -22.39 -35.03
C GLN A 456 31.39 -23.08 -34.27
N ASN A 457 31.73 -24.30 -34.69
CA ASN A 457 32.87 -25.03 -34.13
C ASN A 457 34.20 -24.59 -34.77
N ARG A 458 35.33 -25.05 -34.20
CA ARG A 458 36.68 -24.76 -34.72
C ARG A 458 36.91 -25.22 -36.17
N ASP A 459 36.14 -26.21 -36.65
CA ASP A 459 36.23 -26.73 -38.03
C ASP A 459 35.40 -25.87 -39.02
N GLY A 460 34.79 -24.77 -38.56
CA GLY A 460 33.95 -23.88 -39.37
C GLY A 460 32.55 -24.38 -39.63
N LYS A 461 32.09 -25.49 -39.00
CA LYS A 461 30.73 -25.97 -39.11
C LYS A 461 29.78 -25.14 -38.24
N THR A 462 28.76 -24.61 -38.85
CA THR A 462 27.71 -23.85 -38.17
C THR A 462 26.59 -24.78 -37.71
N GLN A 463 26.07 -24.53 -36.51
CA GLN A 463 25.00 -25.32 -35.94
C GLN A 463 23.99 -24.36 -35.26
N MET A 464 22.73 -24.50 -35.62
CA MET A 464 21.60 -23.84 -35.00
C MET A 464 21.02 -24.78 -33.93
N VAL A 465 20.94 -24.35 -32.70
CA VAL A 465 20.39 -25.11 -31.58
C VAL A 465 19.21 -24.38 -30.99
N THR A 466 18.05 -25.00 -30.96
CA THR A 466 16.82 -24.44 -30.44
C THR A 466 16.35 -25.21 -29.20
N LYS A 467 15.97 -24.48 -28.17
CA LYS A 467 15.39 -24.98 -26.93
C LYS A 467 14.02 -24.37 -26.71
N GLY A 468 13.02 -25.19 -26.35
CA GLY A 468 11.66 -24.66 -26.12
C GLY A 468 10.68 -25.69 -25.60
N ALA A 469 9.43 -25.26 -25.46
CA ALA A 469 8.33 -26.11 -25.04
C ALA A 469 8.06 -27.19 -26.11
N VAL A 470 7.70 -28.39 -25.66
CA VAL A 470 7.68 -29.56 -26.52
C VAL A 470 6.69 -29.43 -27.69
N GLU A 471 5.49 -28.90 -27.42
CA GLU A 471 4.47 -28.73 -28.45
C GLU A 471 4.93 -27.76 -29.55
N GLU A 472 5.53 -26.66 -29.21
CA GLU A 472 6.06 -25.63 -30.10
C GLU A 472 7.29 -26.14 -30.86
N MET A 473 8.13 -26.92 -30.22
CA MET A 473 9.29 -27.57 -30.87
C MET A 473 8.85 -28.59 -31.91
N LEU A 474 7.82 -29.39 -31.61
CA LEU A 474 7.26 -30.34 -32.55
C LEU A 474 6.59 -29.68 -33.78
N SER A 475 6.32 -28.40 -33.74
CA SER A 475 5.78 -27.61 -34.87
C SER A 475 6.85 -27.25 -35.89
N ILE A 476 8.12 -27.10 -35.47
CA ILE A 476 9.27 -26.72 -36.31
C ILE A 476 10.18 -27.91 -36.69
N CYS A 477 9.99 -29.07 -36.03
CA CYS A 477 10.78 -30.26 -36.28
C CYS A 477 10.15 -31.15 -37.35
N SER A 478 10.79 -31.23 -38.51
CA SER A 478 10.43 -32.17 -39.59
C SER A 478 11.08 -33.54 -39.41
N PHE A 479 12.10 -33.64 -38.54
CA PHE A 479 12.89 -34.84 -38.32
C PHE A 479 13.15 -35.06 -36.81
N ALA A 480 13.51 -36.30 -36.47
CA ALA A 480 13.98 -36.64 -35.14
C ALA A 480 15.21 -37.57 -35.23
N GLU A 481 16.12 -37.49 -34.26
CA GLU A 481 17.25 -38.40 -34.17
C GLU A 481 16.86 -39.58 -33.29
N CYS A 482 16.92 -40.77 -33.88
CA CYS A 482 16.67 -42.06 -33.23
C CYS A 482 17.88 -42.96 -33.41
N ASP A 483 18.52 -43.38 -32.33
CA ASP A 483 19.69 -44.28 -32.35
C ASP A 483 20.83 -43.75 -33.24
N GLY A 484 21.12 -42.46 -33.18
CA GLY A 484 22.17 -41.83 -34.00
C GLY A 484 21.83 -41.61 -35.46
N LYS A 485 20.57 -41.84 -35.89
CA LYS A 485 20.10 -41.70 -37.27
C LYS A 485 18.95 -40.71 -37.35
N VAL A 486 19.06 -39.75 -38.25
CA VAL A 486 17.99 -38.80 -38.52
C VAL A 486 16.89 -39.50 -39.31
N ARG A 487 15.65 -39.43 -38.77
CA ARG A 487 14.43 -40.03 -39.39
C ARG A 487 13.35 -38.95 -39.55
N PRO A 488 12.47 -39.05 -40.53
CA PRO A 488 11.34 -38.15 -40.65
C PRO A 488 10.39 -38.26 -39.44
N MET A 489 9.81 -37.12 -39.01
CA MET A 489 8.83 -37.07 -37.95
C MET A 489 7.49 -37.67 -38.41
N THR A 490 7.19 -38.91 -38.03
CA THR A 490 5.90 -39.56 -38.32
C THR A 490 4.86 -39.28 -37.24
N LYS A 491 3.58 -39.51 -37.56
CA LYS A 491 2.51 -39.33 -36.56
C LYS A 491 2.68 -40.26 -35.34
N GLU A 492 3.12 -41.51 -35.60
CA GLU A 492 3.37 -42.50 -34.54
C GLU A 492 4.52 -42.07 -33.63
N LEU A 493 5.61 -41.55 -34.22
CA LEU A 493 6.75 -41.03 -33.48
C LEU A 493 6.34 -39.82 -32.63
N LYS A 494 5.58 -38.88 -33.22
CA LYS A 494 5.04 -37.73 -32.51
C LYS A 494 4.16 -38.13 -31.31
N SER A 495 3.28 -39.11 -31.48
CA SER A 495 2.42 -39.62 -30.42
C SER A 495 3.24 -40.29 -29.29
N ARG A 496 4.29 -41.04 -29.64
CA ARG A 496 5.19 -41.66 -28.65
C ARG A 496 5.97 -40.63 -27.86
N ILE A 497 6.47 -39.59 -28.54
CA ILE A 497 7.16 -38.45 -27.91
C ILE A 497 6.24 -37.79 -26.88
N LEU A 498 5.03 -37.41 -27.28
CA LEU A 498 4.05 -36.79 -26.40
C LEU A 498 3.68 -37.69 -25.22
N ALA A 499 3.56 -39.01 -25.43
CA ALA A 499 3.29 -39.93 -24.32
C ALA A 499 4.45 -39.99 -23.30
N THR A 500 5.72 -39.96 -23.77
CA THR A 500 6.90 -39.91 -22.89
C THR A 500 6.95 -38.61 -22.11
N VAL A 501 6.68 -37.50 -22.75
CA VAL A 501 6.63 -36.18 -22.11
C VAL A 501 5.49 -36.11 -21.07
N ASP A 502 4.35 -36.69 -21.39
CA ASP A 502 3.20 -36.81 -20.50
C ASP A 502 3.52 -37.61 -19.23
N ASP A 503 4.23 -38.75 -19.40
CA ASP A 503 4.67 -39.57 -18.25
C ASP A 503 5.66 -38.78 -17.34
N LEU A 504 6.59 -38.04 -17.93
CA LEU A 504 7.51 -37.18 -17.18
C LEU A 504 6.76 -36.06 -16.45
N ASN A 505 5.81 -35.42 -17.11
CA ASN A 505 4.96 -34.38 -16.50
C ASN A 505 4.09 -34.93 -15.36
N GLU A 506 3.57 -36.17 -15.48
CA GLU A 506 2.83 -36.85 -14.39
C GLU A 506 3.72 -37.15 -13.17
N LYS A 507 5.02 -37.37 -13.40
CA LYS A 507 6.00 -37.49 -12.33
C LYS A 507 6.43 -36.16 -11.70
N GLY A 508 5.97 -35.03 -12.24
CA GLY A 508 6.24 -33.69 -11.74
C GLY A 508 7.43 -32.98 -12.37
N PHE A 509 7.98 -33.54 -13.46
CA PHE A 509 9.06 -32.89 -14.20
C PHE A 509 8.52 -31.87 -15.21
N ARG A 510 9.19 -30.74 -15.32
CA ARG A 510 8.99 -29.78 -16.41
C ARG A 510 9.89 -30.19 -17.57
N VAL A 511 9.31 -30.37 -18.76
CA VAL A 511 10.05 -30.90 -19.91
C VAL A 511 10.27 -29.83 -20.96
N LEU A 512 11.52 -29.65 -21.40
CA LEU A 512 11.88 -28.87 -22.59
C LEU A 512 12.45 -29.78 -23.67
N ALA A 513 12.16 -29.45 -24.93
CA ALA A 513 12.78 -30.15 -26.07
C ALA A 513 13.99 -29.37 -26.58
N ILE A 514 14.94 -30.15 -27.10
CA ILE A 514 16.15 -29.65 -27.77
C ILE A 514 16.14 -30.16 -29.21
N ALA A 515 16.32 -29.24 -30.16
CA ALA A 515 16.47 -29.53 -31.56
C ALA A 515 17.68 -28.84 -32.15
N GLN A 516 18.19 -29.42 -33.27
CA GLN A 516 19.33 -28.86 -33.99
C GLN A 516 19.07 -28.82 -35.51
N LYS A 517 19.81 -27.90 -36.16
CA LYS A 517 19.94 -27.87 -37.63
C LYS A 517 21.41 -27.62 -37.97
N SER A 518 22.03 -28.58 -38.66
CA SER A 518 23.44 -28.47 -39.05
C SER A 518 23.57 -27.71 -40.37
N ASN A 519 24.59 -26.83 -40.45
CA ASN A 519 24.87 -25.97 -41.59
C ASN A 519 23.63 -25.20 -42.09
N PRO A 520 22.97 -24.42 -41.24
CA PRO A 520 21.93 -23.52 -41.67
C PRO A 520 22.48 -22.59 -42.74
N SER A 521 21.60 -22.00 -43.57
CA SER A 521 21.94 -21.17 -44.74
C SER A 521 23.08 -20.16 -44.46
N PRO A 522 23.96 -19.87 -45.45
CA PRO A 522 25.22 -19.17 -45.13
C PRO A 522 24.97 -17.76 -44.63
N ALA A 523 25.79 -17.42 -43.61
CA ALA A 523 26.14 -16.13 -43.07
C ALA A 523 25.27 -14.91 -43.48
N GLY A 524 24.26 -14.67 -42.75
CA GLY A 524 23.44 -13.48 -42.67
C GLY A 524 22.81 -13.43 -41.30
N ALA A 525 22.08 -12.39 -40.95
CA ALA A 525 21.30 -12.36 -39.73
C ALA A 525 20.24 -13.47 -39.81
N PHE A 526 20.22 -14.34 -38.79
CA PHE A 526 19.21 -15.39 -38.66
C PHE A 526 17.96 -14.79 -38.01
N GLY A 527 16.78 -15.17 -38.48
CA GLY A 527 15.51 -14.70 -37.99
C GLY A 527 14.53 -15.85 -37.68
N VAL A 528 13.34 -15.50 -37.22
CA VAL A 528 12.29 -16.48 -36.87
C VAL A 528 11.92 -17.42 -37.97
N THR A 529 12.04 -16.99 -39.24
CA THR A 529 11.73 -17.81 -40.45
C THR A 529 12.73 -18.95 -40.63
N ASP A 530 13.91 -18.89 -40.07
CA ASP A 530 14.95 -19.90 -40.16
C ASP A 530 14.72 -21.09 -39.21
N GLU A 531 13.87 -20.90 -38.18
CA GLU A 531 13.44 -21.94 -37.24
C GLU A 531 12.46 -22.93 -37.91
N CYS A 532 12.89 -23.66 -38.92
CA CYS A 532 12.12 -24.65 -39.63
C CYS A 532 12.98 -25.87 -40.02
N ASP A 533 12.35 -27.01 -40.28
CA ASP A 533 13.00 -28.27 -40.67
C ASP A 533 14.11 -28.71 -39.69
N MET A 534 13.84 -28.54 -38.40
CA MET A 534 14.74 -28.92 -37.35
C MET A 534 14.73 -30.43 -37.10
N VAL A 535 15.81 -30.93 -36.49
CA VAL A 535 15.94 -32.32 -36.03
C VAL A 535 15.79 -32.33 -34.53
N LEU A 536 14.73 -32.95 -34.02
CA LEU A 536 14.54 -33.12 -32.56
C LEU A 536 15.62 -34.09 -32.02
N MET A 537 16.39 -33.66 -31.04
CA MET A 537 17.43 -34.44 -30.41
C MET A 537 16.90 -35.21 -29.20
N GLY A 538 16.06 -34.57 -28.38
CA GLY A 538 15.55 -35.16 -27.17
C GLY A 538 14.94 -34.16 -26.23
N TYR A 539 14.93 -34.50 -24.93
CA TYR A 539 14.27 -33.74 -23.87
C TYR A 539 15.19 -33.51 -22.68
N LEU A 540 14.92 -32.40 -22.01
CA LEU A 540 15.48 -32.08 -20.71
C LEU A 540 14.34 -32.10 -19.69
N ALA A 541 14.48 -32.86 -18.61
CA ALA A 541 13.46 -32.93 -17.58
C ALA A 541 13.97 -32.25 -16.30
N PHE A 542 13.30 -31.19 -15.91
CA PHE A 542 13.65 -30.37 -14.77
C PHE A 542 12.72 -30.65 -13.61
N LEU A 543 13.28 -30.67 -12.42
CA LEU A 543 12.54 -30.72 -11.16
C LEU A 543 12.51 -29.32 -10.53
N ASP A 544 11.30 -28.85 -10.20
CA ASP A 544 11.08 -27.67 -9.39
C ASP A 544 10.81 -28.11 -7.94
N PRO A 545 11.80 -28.22 -7.05
CA PRO A 545 11.56 -28.71 -5.70
C PRO A 545 10.66 -27.74 -4.92
N PRO A 546 9.62 -28.23 -4.21
CA PRO A 546 8.80 -27.38 -3.38
C PRO A 546 9.63 -26.79 -2.24
N LYS A 547 9.25 -25.58 -1.77
CA LYS A 547 9.84 -25.00 -0.56
C LYS A 547 9.32 -25.72 0.66
N GLU A 548 10.18 -25.98 1.63
CA GLU A 548 9.82 -26.66 2.89
C GLU A 548 8.75 -25.88 3.69
N SER A 549 8.82 -24.53 3.68
CA SER A 549 7.87 -23.66 4.38
C SER A 549 6.48 -23.59 3.75
N THR A 550 6.31 -23.95 2.48
CA THR A 550 5.07 -23.73 1.72
C THR A 550 3.87 -24.45 2.33
N ALA A 551 4.04 -25.71 2.75
CA ALA A 551 2.94 -26.51 3.32
C ALA A 551 2.41 -25.88 4.63
N ASP A 552 3.30 -25.45 5.50
CA ASP A 552 2.94 -24.79 6.76
C ASP A 552 2.34 -23.40 6.52
N ALA A 553 2.85 -22.65 5.56
CA ALA A 553 2.33 -21.34 5.19
C ALA A 553 0.90 -21.43 4.63
N ILE A 554 0.60 -22.37 3.73
CA ILE A 554 -0.76 -22.60 3.21
C ILE A 554 -1.72 -22.97 4.35
N LYS A 555 -1.26 -23.79 5.30
CA LYS A 555 -2.03 -24.16 6.47
C LYS A 555 -2.30 -22.98 7.41
N ALA A 556 -1.31 -22.13 7.63
CA ALA A 556 -1.41 -20.91 8.43
C ALA A 556 -2.37 -19.89 7.76
N LEU A 557 -2.21 -19.63 6.46
CA LEU A 557 -3.12 -18.78 5.68
C LEU A 557 -4.56 -19.26 5.79
N LYS A 558 -4.79 -20.57 5.64
CA LYS A 558 -6.12 -21.18 5.77
C LYS A 558 -6.68 -21.04 7.19
N ALA A 559 -5.84 -21.20 8.23
CA ALA A 559 -6.26 -20.99 9.62
C ALA A 559 -6.70 -19.54 9.88
N HIS A 560 -6.14 -18.58 9.13
CA HIS A 560 -6.52 -17.18 9.15
C HIS A 560 -7.60 -16.81 8.09
N GLY A 561 -8.30 -17.82 7.52
CA GLY A 561 -9.42 -17.60 6.59
C GLY A 561 -9.02 -17.12 5.21
N VAL A 562 -7.75 -17.31 4.80
CA VAL A 562 -7.27 -17.00 3.44
C VAL A 562 -7.25 -18.29 2.61
N THR A 563 -7.99 -18.29 1.51
CA THR A 563 -8.01 -19.41 0.55
C THR A 563 -6.96 -19.18 -0.53
N THR A 564 -6.03 -20.10 -0.67
CA THR A 564 -5.00 -20.04 -1.73
C THR A 564 -5.53 -20.67 -3.02
N LYS A 565 -5.43 -19.95 -4.14
CA LYS A 565 -5.74 -20.38 -5.52
C LYS A 565 -4.48 -20.28 -6.35
N ILE A 566 -4.21 -21.31 -7.16
CA ILE A 566 -3.03 -21.35 -8.02
C ILE A 566 -3.42 -20.97 -9.44
N LEU A 567 -2.77 -19.95 -9.99
CA LEU A 567 -2.96 -19.44 -11.34
C LEU A 567 -1.62 -19.51 -12.10
N THR A 568 -1.44 -20.51 -12.94
CA THR A 568 -0.15 -20.73 -13.60
C THR A 568 -0.25 -20.95 -15.11
N GLY A 569 0.81 -20.53 -15.82
CA GLY A 569 1.01 -20.88 -17.24
C GLY A 569 1.51 -22.31 -17.46
N ASP A 570 1.90 -23.01 -16.41
CA ASP A 570 2.48 -24.35 -16.48
C ASP A 570 1.46 -25.45 -16.78
N ASN A 571 2.01 -26.62 -17.09
CA ASN A 571 1.22 -27.84 -17.38
C ASN A 571 0.40 -28.26 -16.16
N ASP A 572 -0.82 -28.72 -16.41
CA ASP A 572 -1.79 -29.15 -15.40
C ASP A 572 -1.31 -30.35 -14.56
N LYS A 573 -0.62 -31.34 -15.18
CA LYS A 573 -0.11 -32.53 -14.50
C LYS A 573 1.01 -32.19 -13.52
N VAL A 574 1.99 -31.39 -13.94
CA VAL A 574 3.08 -30.90 -13.07
C VAL A 574 2.50 -30.07 -11.92
N THR A 575 1.59 -29.17 -12.21
CA THR A 575 0.94 -28.31 -11.20
C THR A 575 0.20 -29.13 -10.15
N ARG A 576 -0.56 -30.16 -10.58
CA ARG A 576 -1.26 -31.08 -9.69
C ARG A 576 -0.30 -31.85 -8.76
N THR A 577 0.83 -32.31 -9.29
CA THR A 577 1.83 -33.03 -8.50
C THR A 577 2.46 -32.14 -7.44
N ILE A 578 2.87 -30.91 -7.79
CA ILE A 578 3.43 -29.96 -6.85
C ILE A 578 2.39 -29.55 -5.80
N CYS A 579 1.16 -29.26 -6.18
CA CYS A 579 0.08 -28.97 -5.22
C CYS A 579 -0.10 -30.10 -4.20
N LYS A 580 -0.03 -31.35 -4.64
CA LYS A 580 -0.09 -32.51 -3.75
C LYS A 580 1.08 -32.59 -2.78
N GLN A 581 2.31 -32.28 -3.24
CA GLN A 581 3.53 -32.28 -2.40
C GLN A 581 3.46 -31.20 -1.32
N VAL A 582 2.93 -30.02 -1.62
CA VAL A 582 2.75 -28.91 -0.65
C VAL A 582 1.46 -29.01 0.18
N GLY A 583 0.74 -30.15 0.09
CA GLY A 583 -0.45 -30.42 0.89
C GLY A 583 -1.73 -29.71 0.44
N LEU A 584 -1.73 -29.05 -0.72
CA LEU A 584 -2.92 -28.41 -1.30
C LEU A 584 -3.81 -29.47 -1.96
N LYS A 585 -5.03 -29.64 -1.45
CA LYS A 585 -6.01 -30.57 -2.05
C LYS A 585 -6.66 -29.94 -3.26
N VAL A 586 -6.32 -30.41 -4.45
CA VAL A 586 -6.91 -29.96 -5.71
C VAL A 586 -8.22 -30.73 -5.95
N ARG A 587 -9.36 -30.08 -5.72
CA ARG A 587 -10.69 -30.63 -5.98
C ARG A 587 -11.07 -30.47 -7.44
N ASN A 588 -10.97 -29.25 -7.94
CA ASN A 588 -11.25 -28.89 -9.34
C ASN A 588 -10.08 -28.10 -9.94
N MET A 589 -9.88 -28.32 -11.23
CA MET A 589 -8.88 -27.63 -12.04
C MET A 589 -9.52 -27.21 -13.36
N LEU A 590 -9.25 -25.98 -13.80
CA LEU A 590 -9.66 -25.45 -15.11
C LEU A 590 -8.41 -25.13 -15.92
N LEU A 591 -8.50 -25.35 -17.23
CA LEU A 591 -7.44 -25.03 -18.19
C LEU A 591 -7.73 -23.71 -18.89
N GLY A 592 -6.72 -23.05 -19.43
CA GLY A 592 -6.88 -21.84 -20.24
C GLY A 592 -7.85 -22.03 -21.42
N SER A 593 -7.83 -23.19 -22.07
CA SER A 593 -8.79 -23.56 -23.14
C SER A 593 -10.24 -23.65 -22.67
N ASP A 594 -10.48 -24.00 -21.40
CA ASP A 594 -11.84 -24.04 -20.84
C ASP A 594 -12.37 -22.62 -20.65
N LEU A 595 -11.48 -21.69 -20.18
CA LEU A 595 -11.82 -20.28 -19.94
C LEU A 595 -12.20 -19.54 -21.23
N GLU A 596 -11.62 -19.87 -22.37
CA GLU A 596 -11.96 -19.27 -23.68
C GLU A 596 -13.43 -19.48 -24.07
N ASN A 597 -14.00 -20.60 -23.68
CA ASN A 597 -15.37 -20.99 -24.01
C ASN A 597 -16.39 -20.57 -22.94
N MET A 598 -15.96 -20.03 -21.78
CA MET A 598 -16.83 -19.65 -20.69
C MET A 598 -17.17 -18.15 -20.73
N SER A 599 -18.43 -17.82 -20.51
CA SER A 599 -18.84 -16.45 -20.18
C SER A 599 -18.37 -16.06 -18.75
N ASP A 600 -18.32 -14.76 -18.44
CA ASP A 600 -17.90 -14.30 -17.11
C ASP A 600 -18.83 -14.80 -16.00
N GLN A 601 -20.12 -14.96 -16.27
CA GLN A 601 -21.09 -15.52 -15.31
C GLN A 601 -20.88 -17.02 -15.03
N GLU A 602 -20.47 -17.79 -16.04
CA GLU A 602 -20.12 -19.20 -15.88
C GLU A 602 -18.81 -19.37 -15.15
N LEU A 603 -17.82 -18.54 -15.53
CA LEU A 603 -16.53 -18.51 -14.87
C LEU A 603 -16.67 -18.09 -13.40
N ALA A 604 -17.52 -17.12 -13.08
CA ALA A 604 -17.77 -16.67 -11.71
C ALA A 604 -18.24 -17.82 -10.80
N LYS A 605 -19.15 -18.67 -11.28
CA LYS A 605 -19.61 -19.85 -10.54
C LYS A 605 -18.55 -20.95 -10.45
N ALA A 606 -17.85 -21.22 -11.55
CA ALA A 606 -16.83 -22.25 -11.59
C ALA A 606 -15.61 -21.91 -10.73
N ALA A 607 -15.20 -20.64 -10.71
CA ALA A 607 -14.03 -20.16 -9.96
C ALA A 607 -14.14 -20.40 -8.45
N GLU A 608 -15.34 -20.28 -7.86
CA GLU A 608 -15.56 -20.54 -6.43
C GLU A 608 -15.12 -21.94 -6.01
N THR A 609 -15.39 -22.94 -6.84
CA THR A 609 -15.09 -24.34 -6.56
C THR A 609 -13.76 -24.82 -7.12
N THR A 610 -13.09 -24.01 -7.94
CA THR A 610 -11.81 -24.34 -8.59
C THR A 610 -10.65 -23.92 -7.70
N ASP A 611 -9.71 -24.81 -7.46
CA ASP A 611 -8.53 -24.56 -6.64
C ASP A 611 -7.30 -24.19 -7.50
N VAL A 612 -7.25 -24.69 -8.74
CA VAL A 612 -6.10 -24.52 -9.66
C VAL A 612 -6.58 -24.14 -11.06
N PHE A 613 -5.91 -23.15 -11.65
CA PHE A 613 -6.07 -22.74 -13.04
C PHE A 613 -4.72 -22.90 -13.74
N ALA A 614 -4.63 -23.78 -14.74
CA ALA A 614 -3.39 -24.16 -15.41
C ALA A 614 -3.39 -23.77 -16.90
N LYS A 615 -2.21 -23.68 -17.49
CA LYS A 615 -2.00 -23.27 -18.90
C LYS A 615 -2.63 -21.91 -19.22
N LEU A 616 -2.61 -20.98 -18.28
CA LEU A 616 -3.19 -19.64 -18.44
C LEU A 616 -2.26 -18.70 -19.22
N THR A 617 -2.86 -17.86 -20.04
CA THR A 617 -2.23 -16.65 -20.57
C THR A 617 -2.26 -15.53 -19.51
N PRO A 618 -1.43 -14.47 -19.61
CA PRO A 618 -1.48 -13.31 -18.71
C PRO A 618 -2.86 -12.67 -18.60
N ASP A 619 -3.58 -12.52 -19.72
CA ASP A 619 -4.93 -11.95 -19.76
C ASP A 619 -5.95 -12.83 -19.06
N GLN A 620 -5.83 -14.16 -19.24
CA GLN A 620 -6.69 -15.11 -18.55
C GLN A 620 -6.45 -15.09 -17.03
N LYS A 621 -5.20 -14.92 -16.56
CA LYS A 621 -4.89 -14.70 -15.14
C LYS A 621 -5.60 -13.45 -14.62
N ALA A 622 -5.50 -12.33 -15.32
CA ALA A 622 -6.16 -11.07 -14.95
C ALA A 622 -7.68 -11.20 -14.93
N ARG A 623 -8.27 -11.92 -15.91
CA ARG A 623 -9.71 -12.20 -15.98
C ARG A 623 -10.21 -13.01 -14.79
N VAL A 624 -9.52 -14.07 -14.40
CA VAL A 624 -9.86 -14.88 -13.20
C VAL A 624 -9.82 -14.04 -11.92
N VAL A 625 -8.81 -13.21 -11.77
CA VAL A 625 -8.68 -12.29 -10.62
C VAL A 625 -9.84 -11.30 -10.58
N SER A 626 -10.20 -10.68 -11.71
CA SER A 626 -11.32 -9.74 -11.81
C SER A 626 -12.64 -10.39 -11.43
N VAL A 627 -12.88 -11.63 -11.89
CA VAL A 627 -14.07 -12.40 -11.56
C VAL A 627 -14.20 -12.68 -10.06
N PHE A 628 -13.12 -13.04 -9.37
CA PHE A 628 -13.16 -13.19 -7.91
C PHE A 628 -13.52 -11.87 -7.19
N ARG A 629 -13.01 -10.74 -7.68
CA ARG A 629 -13.35 -9.43 -7.11
C ARG A 629 -14.82 -9.08 -7.33
N GLU A 630 -15.36 -9.37 -8.53
CA GLU A 630 -16.78 -9.15 -8.86
C GLU A 630 -17.70 -10.05 -8.01
N ASN A 631 -17.26 -11.24 -7.64
CA ASN A 631 -17.94 -12.11 -6.69
C ASN A 631 -17.92 -11.56 -5.24
N GLY A 632 -17.24 -10.45 -5.01
CA GLY A 632 -17.19 -9.76 -3.72
C GLY A 632 -16.04 -10.21 -2.82
N HIS A 633 -15.06 -10.96 -3.31
CA HIS A 633 -13.83 -11.29 -2.59
C HIS A 633 -12.85 -10.12 -2.53
N THR A 634 -11.93 -10.15 -1.58
CA THR A 634 -10.76 -9.30 -1.55
C THR A 634 -9.55 -10.12 -1.99
N VAL A 635 -9.10 -9.86 -3.20
CA VAL A 635 -8.11 -10.70 -3.87
C VAL A 635 -6.72 -10.11 -3.75
N GLY A 636 -5.80 -10.88 -3.17
CA GLY A 636 -4.36 -10.66 -3.30
C GLY A 636 -3.81 -11.48 -4.46
N PHE A 637 -2.96 -10.91 -5.30
CA PHE A 637 -2.23 -11.66 -6.32
C PHE A 637 -0.73 -11.53 -6.09
N MET A 638 -0.05 -12.66 -5.92
CA MET A 638 1.40 -12.74 -5.75
C MET A 638 2.05 -13.31 -7.01
N GLY A 639 3.01 -12.55 -7.56
CA GLY A 639 3.79 -12.95 -8.73
C GLY A 639 5.12 -12.21 -8.81
N ASP A 640 6.02 -12.71 -9.65
CA ASP A 640 7.38 -12.19 -9.83
C ASP A 640 7.78 -12.00 -11.30
N GLY A 641 6.98 -12.50 -12.24
CA GLY A 641 7.23 -12.43 -13.66
C GLY A 641 6.47 -11.32 -14.39
N ILE A 642 6.86 -11.07 -15.64
CA ILE A 642 6.17 -10.14 -16.56
C ILE A 642 4.71 -10.57 -16.75
N ASN A 643 4.47 -11.88 -16.83
CA ASN A 643 3.15 -12.48 -17.06
C ASN A 643 2.14 -12.20 -15.95
N ASP A 644 2.62 -11.77 -14.78
CA ASP A 644 1.82 -11.55 -13.57
C ASP A 644 1.40 -10.10 -13.39
N ALA A 645 2.08 -9.16 -14.06
CA ALA A 645 1.85 -7.73 -13.90
C ALA A 645 0.40 -7.31 -14.15
N SER A 646 -0.25 -7.86 -15.17
CA SER A 646 -1.66 -7.59 -15.51
C SER A 646 -2.59 -8.11 -14.41
N ALA A 647 -2.37 -9.33 -13.93
CA ALA A 647 -3.14 -9.92 -12.84
C ALA A 647 -2.97 -9.18 -11.50
N MET A 648 -1.73 -8.72 -11.18
CA MET A 648 -1.47 -7.88 -10.01
C MET A 648 -2.24 -6.57 -10.05
N LYS A 649 -2.29 -5.88 -11.21
CA LYS A 649 -3.05 -4.63 -11.38
C LYS A 649 -4.56 -4.86 -11.31
N SER A 650 -5.03 -6.05 -11.67
CA SER A 650 -6.44 -6.43 -11.60
C SER A 650 -6.86 -6.86 -10.18
N ALA A 651 -5.93 -7.20 -9.29
CA ALA A 651 -6.19 -7.57 -7.91
C ALA A 651 -6.53 -6.35 -7.03
N ASP A 652 -7.09 -6.57 -5.83
CA ASP A 652 -7.21 -5.53 -4.82
C ASP A 652 -5.85 -5.18 -4.21
N ILE A 653 -4.93 -6.16 -4.19
CA ILE A 653 -3.54 -6.01 -3.75
C ILE A 653 -2.63 -6.81 -4.66
N GLY A 654 -1.76 -6.11 -5.37
CA GLY A 654 -0.62 -6.70 -6.05
C GLY A 654 0.54 -6.93 -5.07
N ILE A 655 1.10 -8.14 -5.06
CA ILE A 655 2.18 -8.56 -4.18
C ILE A 655 3.33 -9.07 -5.04
N SER A 656 4.52 -8.55 -4.82
CA SER A 656 5.74 -9.00 -5.49
C SER A 656 6.85 -9.30 -4.50
N VAL A 657 8.00 -9.71 -4.99
CA VAL A 657 9.19 -10.00 -4.20
C VAL A 657 10.36 -9.13 -4.65
N ASP A 658 11.35 -8.94 -3.81
CA ASP A 658 12.52 -8.10 -4.12
C ASP A 658 13.33 -8.62 -5.32
N THR A 659 13.36 -9.94 -5.49
CA THR A 659 14.03 -10.62 -6.62
C THR A 659 13.23 -10.68 -7.92
N ALA A 660 12.00 -10.12 -7.92
CA ALA A 660 11.14 -10.10 -9.10
C ALA A 660 11.65 -9.15 -10.19
N VAL A 661 11.19 -9.36 -11.41
CA VAL A 661 11.42 -8.43 -12.51
C VAL A 661 10.81 -7.04 -12.21
N ASP A 662 11.38 -6.00 -12.77
CA ASP A 662 11.01 -4.61 -12.46
C ASP A 662 9.53 -4.30 -12.71
N VAL A 663 8.99 -4.84 -13.80
CA VAL A 663 7.57 -4.71 -14.16
C VAL A 663 6.65 -5.27 -13.08
N ALA A 664 7.00 -6.40 -12.49
CA ALA A 664 6.26 -7.02 -11.40
C ALA A 664 6.38 -6.17 -10.12
N LYS A 665 7.60 -5.73 -9.75
CA LYS A 665 7.82 -4.83 -8.61
C LYS A 665 7.05 -3.52 -8.76
N GLU A 666 7.03 -2.91 -9.95
CA GLU A 666 6.29 -1.66 -10.18
C GLU A 666 4.78 -1.84 -10.11
N SER A 667 4.26 -2.97 -10.58
CA SER A 667 2.83 -3.31 -10.54
C SER A 667 2.31 -3.66 -9.16
N ALA A 668 3.20 -3.96 -8.20
CA ALA A 668 2.85 -4.39 -6.85
C ALA A 668 2.60 -3.21 -5.91
N ASP A 669 1.65 -3.37 -4.99
CA ASP A 669 1.41 -2.51 -3.83
C ASP A 669 2.33 -2.86 -2.66
N ILE A 670 2.71 -4.13 -2.57
CA ILE A 670 3.52 -4.71 -1.49
C ILE A 670 4.65 -5.52 -2.09
N VAL A 671 5.84 -5.38 -1.52
CA VAL A 671 7.03 -6.15 -1.89
C VAL A 671 7.54 -6.91 -0.68
N LEU A 672 7.69 -8.22 -0.81
CA LEU A 672 8.30 -9.07 0.19
C LEU A 672 9.81 -9.09 -0.03
N LEU A 673 10.59 -8.85 1.02
CA LEU A 673 12.06 -8.91 0.96
C LEU A 673 12.59 -10.35 0.95
N GLU A 674 11.77 -11.30 1.40
CA GLU A 674 12.01 -12.72 1.29
C GLU A 674 10.85 -13.36 0.53
N LYS A 675 11.17 -14.18 -0.44
CA LYS A 675 10.19 -14.89 -1.27
C LYS A 675 9.64 -16.10 -0.54
N ASP A 676 8.87 -15.84 0.53
CA ASP A 676 8.25 -16.85 1.39
C ASP A 676 6.80 -16.52 1.73
N LEU A 677 5.91 -17.50 1.62
CA LEU A 677 4.49 -17.36 1.96
C LEU A 677 4.24 -17.18 3.47
N MET A 678 5.19 -17.58 4.34
CA MET A 678 5.12 -17.28 5.77
C MET A 678 5.30 -15.79 6.04
N VAL A 679 6.21 -15.13 5.32
CA VAL A 679 6.40 -13.67 5.38
C VAL A 679 5.13 -12.94 4.93
N LEU A 680 4.47 -13.45 3.88
CA LEU A 680 3.18 -12.94 3.43
C LEU A 680 2.10 -13.07 4.50
N GLU A 681 1.99 -14.22 5.13
CA GLU A 681 1.02 -14.49 6.20
C GLU A 681 1.25 -13.55 7.39
N GLU A 682 2.49 -13.41 7.87
CA GLU A 682 2.84 -12.46 8.93
C GLU A 682 2.49 -11.01 8.56
N GLY A 683 2.71 -10.64 7.30
CA GLY A 683 2.34 -9.34 6.77
C GLY A 683 0.82 -9.10 6.79
N ILE A 684 0.01 -10.09 6.39
CA ILE A 684 -1.45 -10.04 6.45
C ILE A 684 -1.93 -9.85 7.90
N ILE A 685 -1.35 -10.57 8.86
CA ILE A 685 -1.67 -10.42 10.28
C ILE A 685 -1.37 -8.99 10.77
N GLU A 686 -0.21 -8.43 10.43
CA GLU A 686 0.12 -7.04 10.81
C GLU A 686 -0.81 -6.03 10.13
N GLY A 687 -1.26 -6.29 8.90
CA GLY A 687 -2.30 -5.52 8.22
C GLY A 687 -3.62 -5.53 8.99
N ARG A 688 -4.05 -6.71 9.47
CA ARG A 688 -5.26 -6.87 10.29
C ARG A 688 -5.16 -6.16 11.64
N LYS A 689 -4.00 -6.22 12.31
CA LYS A 689 -3.75 -5.46 13.55
C LYS A 689 -3.83 -3.96 13.32
N THR A 690 -3.28 -3.49 12.20
CA THR A 690 -3.35 -2.09 11.81
C THR A 690 -4.78 -1.63 11.59
N TYR A 691 -5.55 -2.40 10.83
CA TYR A 691 -6.98 -2.16 10.59
C TYR A 691 -7.78 -2.17 11.90
N ALA A 692 -7.54 -3.15 12.78
CA ALA A 692 -8.19 -3.22 14.09
C ALA A 692 -8.01 -1.93 14.90
N ASN A 693 -6.80 -1.41 14.96
CA ASN A 693 -6.52 -0.20 15.73
C ASN A 693 -7.15 1.06 15.10
N MET A 694 -7.24 1.11 13.77
CA MET A 694 -7.99 2.18 13.10
C MET A 694 -9.49 2.14 13.42
N ILE A 695 -10.13 0.97 13.28
CA ILE A 695 -11.57 0.85 13.52
C ILE A 695 -11.93 1.03 15.00
N LYS A 696 -11.08 0.60 15.94
CA LYS A 696 -11.23 0.91 17.37
C LYS A 696 -11.35 2.42 17.56
N TYR A 697 -10.42 3.21 17.06
CA TYR A 697 -10.44 4.66 17.21
C TYR A 697 -11.70 5.29 16.58
N ILE A 698 -12.02 4.89 15.37
CA ILE A 698 -13.21 5.43 14.65
C ILE A 698 -14.49 5.17 15.43
N LYS A 699 -14.73 3.92 15.85
CA LYS A 699 -15.92 3.54 16.62
C LYS A 699 -15.97 4.19 18.00
N MET A 700 -14.82 4.30 18.68
CA MET A 700 -14.70 4.96 19.99
C MET A 700 -15.06 6.43 19.90
N THR A 701 -14.43 7.16 18.99
CA THR A 701 -14.66 8.61 18.84
C THR A 701 -16.10 8.91 18.42
N ALA A 702 -16.64 8.13 17.47
CA ALA A 702 -18.02 8.29 17.03
C ALA A 702 -19.02 8.08 18.18
N SER A 703 -18.85 7.01 18.97
CA SER A 703 -19.76 6.70 20.08
C SER A 703 -19.62 7.66 21.27
N SER A 704 -18.38 8.07 21.59
CA SER A 704 -18.13 9.05 22.67
C SER A 704 -18.75 10.41 22.36
N ASN A 705 -18.51 10.93 21.14
CA ASN A 705 -19.09 12.20 20.70
C ASN A 705 -20.61 12.16 20.69
N PHE A 706 -21.20 11.03 20.25
CA PHE A 706 -22.65 10.88 20.26
C PHE A 706 -23.22 10.88 21.68
N GLY A 707 -22.61 10.15 22.62
CA GLY A 707 -23.01 10.12 24.02
C GLY A 707 -22.92 11.50 24.69
N ASN A 708 -21.81 12.20 24.52
CA ASN A 708 -21.60 13.54 25.07
C ASN A 708 -22.67 14.53 24.62
N MET A 709 -23.08 14.45 23.34
CA MET A 709 -24.11 15.36 22.82
C MET A 709 -25.48 15.14 23.47
N PHE A 710 -25.86 13.88 23.69
CA PHE A 710 -27.11 13.60 24.41
C PHE A 710 -27.08 14.13 25.85
N SER A 711 -25.93 13.97 26.52
CA SER A 711 -25.75 14.47 27.89
C SER A 711 -25.84 16.00 27.93
N VAL A 712 -25.15 16.68 27.03
CA VAL A 712 -25.15 18.15 26.94
C VAL A 712 -26.52 18.70 26.57
N LEU A 713 -27.22 18.08 25.62
CA LEU A 713 -28.57 18.49 25.21
C LEU A 713 -29.55 18.39 26.38
N ALA A 714 -29.54 17.26 27.11
CA ALA A 714 -30.40 17.06 28.28
C ALA A 714 -30.08 18.07 29.37
N ALA A 715 -28.82 18.29 29.69
CA ALA A 715 -28.39 19.29 30.66
C ALA A 715 -28.79 20.71 30.25
N SER A 716 -28.65 21.06 28.96
CA SER A 716 -29.03 22.38 28.42
C SER A 716 -30.53 22.65 28.55
N ALA A 717 -31.36 21.63 28.41
CA ALA A 717 -32.82 21.73 28.52
C ALA A 717 -33.30 21.76 29.98
N LEU A 718 -32.66 21.04 30.90
CA LEU A 718 -33.15 20.79 32.24
C LEU A 718 -32.53 21.70 33.32
N LEU A 719 -31.23 22.07 33.15
CA LEU A 719 -30.53 22.87 34.15
C LEU A 719 -30.76 24.37 33.97
N PRO A 720 -30.90 25.15 35.07
CA PRO A 720 -31.04 26.62 35.02
C PRO A 720 -29.75 27.38 34.76
N PHE A 721 -28.63 26.69 34.63
CA PHE A 721 -27.30 27.23 34.33
C PHE A 721 -26.59 26.38 33.30
N LEU A 722 -25.44 26.84 32.74
CA LEU A 722 -24.63 26.06 31.79
C LEU A 722 -24.03 24.83 32.47
N PRO A 723 -24.14 23.67 31.88
CA PRO A 723 -23.70 22.42 32.51
C PRO A 723 -22.19 22.33 32.68
N MET A 724 -21.42 23.05 31.81
CA MET A 724 -19.96 23.17 31.84
C MET A 724 -19.54 24.47 31.15
N GLU A 725 -18.43 25.05 31.56
CA GLU A 725 -17.87 26.20 30.87
C GLU A 725 -17.23 25.77 29.54
N SER A 726 -17.26 26.67 28.56
CA SER A 726 -16.71 26.44 27.21
C SER A 726 -15.27 25.96 27.25
N LEU A 727 -14.45 26.57 28.08
CA LEU A 727 -13.04 26.24 28.25
C LEU A 727 -12.82 24.85 28.85
N GLN A 728 -13.64 24.47 29.83
CA GLN A 728 -13.59 23.16 30.48
C GLN A 728 -13.92 22.03 29.49
N LEU A 729 -14.93 22.26 28.61
CA LEU A 729 -15.34 21.30 27.59
C LEU A 729 -14.23 21.08 26.54
N ILE A 730 -13.58 22.15 26.09
CA ILE A 730 -12.47 22.07 25.15
C ILE A 730 -11.28 21.32 25.78
N PHE A 731 -11.00 21.59 27.06
CA PHE A 731 -9.91 20.94 27.78
C PHE A 731 -10.16 19.43 27.99
N LEU A 732 -11.38 19.03 28.27
CA LEU A 732 -11.83 17.66 28.36
C LEU A 732 -11.57 16.88 27.05
N ASN A 733 -12.00 17.47 25.92
CA ASN A 733 -11.83 16.86 24.61
C ASN A 733 -10.35 16.75 24.22
N LEU A 734 -9.53 17.77 24.48
CA LEU A 734 -8.10 17.72 24.20
C LEU A 734 -7.38 16.56 24.90
N ILE A 735 -7.68 16.34 26.19
CA ILE A 735 -7.05 15.25 26.95
C ILE A 735 -7.54 13.88 26.50
N TYR A 736 -8.83 13.77 26.15
CA TYR A 736 -9.36 12.55 25.53
C TYR A 736 -8.64 12.22 24.23
N ASP A 737 -8.53 13.18 23.33
CA ASP A 737 -7.83 13.03 22.05
C ASP A 737 -6.35 12.67 22.24
N LEU A 738 -5.69 13.31 23.20
CA LEU A 738 -4.30 12.98 23.56
C LEU A 738 -4.18 11.53 24.04
N SER A 739 -5.13 11.05 24.85
CA SER A 739 -5.18 9.65 25.29
C SER A 739 -5.34 8.68 24.13
N CYS A 740 -6.12 9.06 23.13
CA CYS A 740 -6.34 8.26 21.92
C CYS A 740 -5.11 8.15 21.01
N THR A 741 -4.12 9.06 21.14
CA THR A 741 -2.89 9.02 20.31
C THR A 741 -2.07 7.75 20.50
N ALA A 742 -2.27 7.00 21.58
CA ALA A 742 -1.59 5.74 21.86
C ALA A 742 -2.27 4.50 21.24
N ILE A 743 -3.48 4.64 20.68
CA ILE A 743 -4.24 3.53 20.06
C ILE A 743 -3.47 2.82 18.93
N PRO A 744 -2.67 3.47 18.07
CA PRO A 744 -1.87 2.77 17.07
C PRO A 744 -0.95 1.67 17.61
N TRP A 745 -0.58 1.74 18.88
CA TRP A 745 0.27 0.75 19.57
C TRP A 745 -0.53 -0.24 20.41
N ASP A 746 -1.87 -0.21 20.36
CA ASP A 746 -2.69 -1.12 21.17
C ASP A 746 -2.62 -2.56 20.68
N ASN A 747 -2.81 -3.50 21.63
CA ASN A 747 -2.87 -4.92 21.37
C ASN A 747 -4.20 -5.31 20.69
N VAL A 748 -4.15 -6.30 19.83
CA VAL A 748 -5.33 -6.83 19.11
C VAL A 748 -5.56 -8.27 19.52
N ASP A 749 -6.83 -8.61 19.75
CA ASP A 749 -7.23 -9.96 20.14
C ASP A 749 -7.10 -10.95 18.97
N GLU A 750 -6.71 -12.19 19.24
CA GLU A 750 -6.49 -13.23 18.23
C GLU A 750 -7.73 -13.52 17.39
N GLU A 751 -8.92 -13.47 17.97
CA GLU A 751 -10.18 -13.70 17.26
C GLU A 751 -10.46 -12.63 16.20
N PHE A 752 -9.91 -11.43 16.36
CA PHE A 752 -10.03 -10.39 15.34
C PHE A 752 -9.12 -10.67 14.16
N ILE A 753 -7.90 -11.12 14.40
CA ILE A 753 -6.90 -11.36 13.34
C ILE A 753 -7.11 -12.69 12.61
N SER A 754 -7.89 -13.63 13.18
CA SER A 754 -8.14 -14.95 12.58
C SER A 754 -9.05 -14.92 11.36
N VAL A 755 -9.80 -13.84 11.12
CA VAL A 755 -10.79 -13.73 10.03
C VAL A 755 -10.55 -12.47 9.21
N PRO A 756 -10.60 -12.53 7.85
CA PRO A 756 -10.56 -11.37 7.00
C PRO A 756 -11.72 -10.41 7.28
N ARG A 757 -11.45 -9.10 7.30
CA ARG A 757 -12.49 -8.09 7.56
C ARG A 757 -12.42 -6.98 6.54
N LYS A 758 -13.56 -6.69 5.92
CA LYS A 758 -13.72 -5.58 4.97
C LYS A 758 -14.13 -4.30 5.68
N TRP A 759 -13.82 -3.17 5.09
CA TRP A 759 -14.30 -1.88 5.56
C TRP A 759 -15.81 -1.78 5.39
N ASP A 760 -16.51 -1.53 6.51
CA ASP A 760 -17.94 -1.24 6.53
C ASP A 760 -18.23 0.05 7.31
N ALA A 761 -18.52 1.13 6.59
CA ALA A 761 -18.88 2.41 7.19
C ALA A 761 -20.25 2.37 7.90
N SER A 762 -21.16 1.48 7.50
CA SER A 762 -22.50 1.36 8.09
C SER A 762 -22.45 0.85 9.53
N SER A 763 -21.46 0.00 9.85
CA SER A 763 -21.26 -0.54 11.19
C SER A 763 -20.92 0.54 12.23
N VAL A 764 -20.35 1.67 11.81
CA VAL A 764 -20.01 2.80 12.70
C VAL A 764 -21.28 3.48 13.19
N GLY A 765 -22.29 3.67 12.32
CA GLY A 765 -23.56 4.29 12.67
C GLY A 765 -24.36 3.45 13.69
N SER A 766 -24.49 2.16 13.45
CA SER A 766 -25.17 1.24 14.37
C SER A 766 -24.43 1.14 15.71
N PHE A 767 -23.10 1.09 15.69
CA PHE A 767 -22.29 1.08 16.92
C PHE A 767 -22.47 2.36 17.74
N MET A 768 -22.44 3.53 17.09
CA MET A 768 -22.65 4.82 17.71
C MET A 768 -24.01 4.90 18.42
N MET A 769 -25.08 4.42 17.79
CA MET A 769 -26.42 4.43 18.36
C MET A 769 -26.62 3.45 19.52
N TRP A 770 -25.94 2.31 19.52
CA TRP A 770 -26.05 1.32 20.60
C TRP A 770 -25.16 1.63 21.81
N ILE A 771 -23.93 2.03 21.58
CA ILE A 771 -22.93 2.19 22.63
C ILE A 771 -22.86 3.64 23.14
N GLY A 772 -23.09 4.64 22.26
CA GLY A 772 -23.02 6.06 22.62
C GLY A 772 -23.86 6.46 23.83
N PRO A 773 -25.16 6.13 23.90
CA PRO A 773 -26.00 6.51 25.02
C PRO A 773 -25.60 5.92 26.37
N THR A 774 -24.66 4.94 26.40
CA THR A 774 -24.23 4.29 27.64
C THR A 774 -23.61 5.28 28.62
N SER A 775 -22.76 6.20 28.16
CA SER A 775 -22.16 7.24 29.00
C SER A 775 -23.21 8.24 29.48
N SER A 776 -24.17 8.60 28.62
CA SER A 776 -25.21 9.60 28.96
C SER A 776 -26.05 9.20 30.16
N VAL A 777 -26.30 7.89 30.37
CA VAL A 777 -27.02 7.41 31.57
C VAL A 777 -26.31 7.80 32.85
N PHE A 778 -24.98 7.73 32.88
CA PHE A 778 -24.17 8.08 34.06
C PHE A 778 -23.95 9.59 34.20
N ASP A 779 -23.84 10.31 33.09
CA ASP A 779 -23.89 11.77 33.09
C ASP A 779 -25.19 12.27 33.74
N TRP A 780 -26.35 11.71 33.32
CA TRP A 780 -27.67 12.09 33.90
C TRP A 780 -27.78 11.73 35.36
N MET A 781 -27.24 10.57 35.74
CA MET A 781 -27.20 10.17 37.15
C MET A 781 -26.34 11.12 37.98
N THR A 782 -25.23 11.58 37.42
CA THR A 782 -24.36 12.59 38.01
C THR A 782 -25.03 13.97 38.10
N TYR A 783 -25.79 14.40 37.06
CA TYR A 783 -26.60 15.63 37.14
C TYR A 783 -27.59 15.61 38.28
N ILE A 784 -28.35 14.51 38.42
CA ILE A 784 -29.34 14.36 39.46
C ILE A 784 -28.63 14.38 40.83
N PHE A 785 -27.57 13.60 40.99
CA PHE A 785 -26.83 13.54 42.23
C PHE A 785 -26.21 14.87 42.63
N MET A 786 -25.54 15.57 41.69
CA MET A 786 -24.92 16.87 41.95
C MET A 786 -25.97 17.95 42.26
N TYR A 787 -27.05 18.02 41.47
CA TYR A 787 -28.04 19.07 41.62
C TYR A 787 -28.92 18.89 42.86
N PHE A 788 -29.39 17.68 43.20
CA PHE A 788 -30.34 17.46 44.26
C PHE A 788 -29.69 17.05 45.58
N VAL A 789 -28.47 16.50 45.59
CA VAL A 789 -27.87 15.95 46.78
C VAL A 789 -26.56 16.66 47.15
N PHE A 790 -25.58 16.64 46.25
CA PHE A 790 -24.22 17.02 46.59
C PHE A 790 -24.00 18.55 46.75
N CYS A 791 -24.46 19.33 45.81
CA CYS A 791 -24.34 20.81 45.89
C CYS A 791 -25.19 21.39 47.01
N PRO A 792 -26.45 20.98 47.23
CA PRO A 792 -27.16 21.42 48.42
C PRO A 792 -26.48 21.07 49.74
N LEU A 793 -25.94 19.86 49.87
CA LEU A 793 -25.32 19.41 51.13
C LEU A 793 -24.02 20.14 51.44
N PHE A 794 -23.16 20.38 50.45
CA PHE A 794 -21.80 20.96 50.68
C PHE A 794 -21.69 22.44 50.41
N VAL A 795 -22.63 23.07 49.65
CA VAL A 795 -22.54 24.50 49.28
C VAL A 795 -23.64 25.31 49.93
N SER A 796 -24.91 24.96 49.69
CA SER A 796 -26.06 25.83 49.94
C SER A 796 -26.87 25.42 51.19
N ARG A 797 -26.30 24.65 52.10
CA ARG A 797 -26.91 24.25 53.41
C ARG A 797 -28.27 23.58 53.23
N GLY A 798 -28.44 22.74 52.21
CA GLY A 798 -29.67 22.02 51.93
C GLY A 798 -30.68 22.74 51.01
N VAL A 799 -30.36 23.92 50.47
CA VAL A 799 -31.23 24.69 49.58
C VAL A 799 -30.90 24.36 48.11
N LEU A 800 -31.93 24.10 47.29
CA LEU A 800 -31.78 23.87 45.84
C LEU A 800 -31.45 25.18 45.12
N TYR A 801 -30.80 25.07 43.96
CA TYR A 801 -30.40 26.27 43.15
C TYR A 801 -31.55 27.21 42.86
N ASN A 802 -32.70 26.70 42.46
CA ASN A 802 -33.89 27.49 42.16
C ASN A 802 -34.47 28.23 43.34
N ASP A 803 -34.27 27.73 44.55
CA ASP A 803 -34.76 28.29 45.79
C ASP A 803 -33.79 29.20 46.49
N LEU A 804 -32.53 29.35 45.98
CA LEU A 804 -31.49 30.18 46.58
C LEU A 804 -31.92 31.64 46.75
N ALA A 805 -32.65 32.17 45.77
CA ALA A 805 -33.12 33.57 45.77
C ALA A 805 -34.14 33.85 46.88
N SER A 806 -34.83 32.82 47.43
CA SER A 806 -35.76 32.93 48.54
C SER A 806 -35.08 32.88 49.92
N HIS A 807 -33.86 32.34 49.99
CA HIS A 807 -33.14 32.13 51.25
C HIS A 807 -31.92 33.05 51.42
N PHE A 808 -31.36 33.58 50.33
CA PHE A 808 -30.16 34.45 50.32
C PHE A 808 -30.48 35.72 49.53
N ALA A 809 -29.81 36.83 49.81
CA ALA A 809 -29.99 38.13 49.15
C ALA A 809 -28.64 38.82 48.89
N GLY A 810 -28.58 39.67 47.84
CA GLY A 810 -27.43 40.53 47.55
C GLY A 810 -26.16 39.69 47.18
N ALA A 811 -25.04 40.08 47.77
CA ALA A 811 -23.75 39.46 47.47
C ALA A 811 -23.66 37.97 47.93
N ASP A 812 -24.38 37.57 48.97
CA ASP A 812 -24.41 36.18 49.42
C ASP A 812 -25.16 35.27 48.46
N LEU A 813 -26.21 35.74 47.82
CA LEU A 813 -26.96 35.03 46.78
C LEU A 813 -26.03 34.73 45.58
N VAL A 814 -25.35 35.76 45.08
CA VAL A 814 -24.42 35.60 43.94
C VAL A 814 -23.29 34.64 44.29
N ARG A 815 -22.72 34.75 45.48
CA ARG A 815 -21.68 33.87 45.95
C ARG A 815 -22.13 32.43 46.04
N MET A 816 -23.33 32.15 46.53
CA MET A 816 -23.87 30.79 46.65
C MET A 816 -24.24 30.24 45.28
N GLN A 817 -24.79 31.02 44.39
CA GLN A 817 -25.07 30.60 43.02
C GLN A 817 -23.78 30.22 42.28
N THR A 818 -22.77 31.09 42.30
CA THR A 818 -21.48 30.83 41.67
C THR A 818 -20.81 29.59 42.24
N ALA A 819 -20.80 29.42 43.56
CA ALA A 819 -20.20 28.25 44.19
C ALA A 819 -20.95 26.94 43.87
N TYR A 820 -22.27 27.01 43.77
CA TYR A 820 -23.13 25.88 43.41
C TYR A 820 -22.84 25.42 41.96
N VAL A 821 -22.80 26.37 41.02
CA VAL A 821 -22.51 26.10 39.62
C VAL A 821 -21.09 25.54 39.46
N ALA A 822 -20.08 26.18 40.08
CA ALA A 822 -18.69 25.72 40.02
C ALA A 822 -18.51 24.29 40.59
N MET A 823 -19.19 24.00 41.71
CA MET A 823 -19.17 22.63 42.29
C MET A 823 -19.82 21.62 41.38
N PHE A 824 -20.98 21.94 40.79
CA PHE A 824 -21.68 21.09 39.84
C PHE A 824 -20.82 20.79 38.60
N GLN A 825 -20.30 21.86 37.99
CA GLN A 825 -19.48 21.73 36.78
C GLN A 825 -18.20 20.91 37.02
N THR A 826 -17.53 21.10 38.15
CA THR A 826 -16.34 20.31 38.53
C THR A 826 -16.68 18.85 38.74
N GLY A 827 -17.78 18.54 39.41
CA GLY A 827 -18.24 17.16 39.62
C GLY A 827 -18.51 16.44 38.30
N TRP A 828 -19.31 17.09 37.42
CA TRP A 828 -19.53 16.46 36.12
C TRP A 828 -18.30 16.36 35.27
N PHE A 829 -17.40 17.35 35.25
CA PHE A 829 -16.13 17.29 34.52
C PHE A 829 -15.27 16.07 34.91
N ILE A 830 -15.14 15.79 36.20
CA ILE A 830 -14.35 14.64 36.68
C ILE A 830 -15.03 13.33 36.30
N GLU A 831 -16.36 13.19 36.49
CA GLU A 831 -17.09 11.98 36.11
C GLU A 831 -16.99 11.71 34.60
N SER A 832 -17.31 12.72 33.79
CA SER A 832 -17.27 12.62 32.33
C SER A 832 -15.88 12.26 31.79
N MET A 833 -14.84 12.83 32.40
CA MET A 833 -13.45 12.49 32.04
C MET A 833 -13.10 11.04 32.39
N TRP A 834 -13.50 10.53 33.55
CA TRP A 834 -13.28 9.15 33.92
C TRP A 834 -14.02 8.19 33.00
N SER A 835 -15.31 8.43 32.74
CA SER A 835 -16.15 7.59 31.90
C SER A 835 -15.64 7.58 30.45
N GLN A 836 -15.31 8.75 29.86
CA GLN A 836 -14.80 8.88 28.49
C GLN A 836 -13.41 8.26 28.30
N THR A 837 -12.52 8.41 29.28
CA THR A 837 -11.17 7.83 29.16
C THR A 837 -11.19 6.31 29.37
N LEU A 838 -12.01 5.81 30.32
CA LEU A 838 -12.12 4.38 30.56
C LEU A 838 -12.89 3.64 29.45
N VAL A 839 -13.77 4.33 28.70
CA VAL A 839 -14.47 3.73 27.56
C VAL A 839 -13.49 3.20 26.53
N ILE A 840 -12.31 3.82 26.38
CA ILE A 840 -11.24 3.33 25.49
C ILE A 840 -10.91 1.88 25.82
N HIS A 841 -10.74 1.55 27.10
CA HIS A 841 -10.47 0.17 27.53
C HIS A 841 -11.67 -0.76 27.38
N MET A 842 -12.89 -0.23 27.52
CA MET A 842 -14.13 -1.02 27.44
C MET A 842 -14.47 -1.46 26.03
N ILE A 843 -14.28 -0.56 25.04
CA ILE A 843 -14.74 -0.76 23.66
C ILE A 843 -13.67 -1.43 22.78
N ARG A 844 -12.38 -1.37 23.16
CA ARG A 844 -11.27 -1.91 22.36
C ARG A 844 -11.33 -3.42 22.12
N THR A 845 -12.10 -4.15 22.89
CA THR A 845 -12.17 -5.63 22.89
C THR A 845 -13.58 -6.13 23.17
N PRO A 846 -14.04 -7.22 22.54
CA PRO A 846 -15.27 -7.90 22.96
C PRO A 846 -15.16 -8.62 24.31
N LYS A 847 -13.94 -8.92 24.76
CA LYS A 847 -13.62 -9.60 26.02
C LYS A 847 -13.79 -8.69 27.24
N LEU A 848 -13.62 -9.24 28.44
CA LEU A 848 -13.56 -8.45 29.67
C LEU A 848 -12.24 -7.68 29.71
N PRO A 849 -12.28 -6.32 29.70
CA PRO A 849 -11.06 -5.52 29.77
C PRO A 849 -10.34 -5.73 31.10
N PHE A 850 -9.03 -5.51 31.10
CA PHE A 850 -8.11 -5.69 32.22
C PHE A 850 -7.94 -7.15 32.74
N ILE A 851 -8.86 -8.07 32.42
CA ILE A 851 -8.83 -9.48 32.90
C ILE A 851 -8.52 -10.43 31.75
N GLN A 852 -9.27 -10.36 30.65
CA GLN A 852 -9.13 -11.28 29.50
C GLN A 852 -8.39 -10.66 28.32
N SER A 853 -8.40 -9.35 28.20
CA SER A 853 -7.67 -8.61 27.17
C SER A 853 -7.01 -7.39 27.79
N HIS A 854 -5.68 -7.31 27.65
CA HIS A 854 -4.87 -6.23 28.20
C HIS A 854 -4.56 -5.22 27.10
N ALA A 855 -4.79 -3.94 27.40
CA ALA A 855 -4.31 -2.85 26.56
C ALA A 855 -2.78 -2.79 26.57
N SER A 856 -2.21 -2.21 25.53
CA SER A 856 -0.77 -1.98 25.49
C SER A 856 -0.31 -1.05 26.63
N ALA A 857 0.95 -1.18 27.02
CA ALA A 857 1.54 -0.32 28.07
C ALA A 857 1.46 1.17 27.71
N PRO A 858 1.75 1.64 26.48
CA PRO A 858 1.58 3.04 26.09
C PRO A 858 0.14 3.54 26.26
N LEU A 859 -0.86 2.75 25.82
CA LEU A 859 -2.26 3.13 25.93
C LEU A 859 -2.70 3.22 27.40
N THR A 860 -2.36 2.22 28.20
CA THR A 860 -2.66 2.19 29.62
C THR A 860 -2.01 3.37 30.37
N LEU A 861 -0.74 3.65 30.08
CA LEU A 861 -0.02 4.77 30.71
C LEU A 861 -0.65 6.12 30.36
N MET A 862 -0.96 6.37 29.07
CA MET A 862 -1.56 7.62 28.62
C MET A 862 -2.93 7.85 29.23
N THR A 863 -3.80 6.83 29.24
CA THR A 863 -5.16 6.93 29.79
C THR A 863 -5.15 7.17 31.30
N PHE A 864 -4.39 6.38 32.09
CA PHE A 864 -4.33 6.57 33.53
C PHE A 864 -3.57 7.84 33.96
N THR A 865 -2.57 8.27 33.18
CA THR A 865 -1.92 9.59 33.42
C THR A 865 -2.92 10.71 33.16
N GLY A 866 -3.70 10.64 32.07
CA GLY A 866 -4.76 11.60 31.79
C GLY A 866 -5.79 11.69 32.92
N ILE A 867 -6.29 10.54 33.39
CA ILE A 867 -7.21 10.44 34.54
C ILE A 867 -6.58 11.09 35.79
N GLY A 868 -5.34 10.73 36.11
CA GLY A 868 -4.63 11.23 37.27
C GLY A 868 -4.44 12.75 37.25
N VAL A 869 -3.94 13.27 36.16
CA VAL A 869 -3.70 14.70 35.97
C VAL A 869 -4.99 15.50 36.09
N LEU A 870 -6.06 15.10 35.36
CA LEU A 870 -7.32 15.83 35.36
C LEU A 870 -8.07 15.73 36.71
N THR A 871 -7.93 14.62 37.43
CA THR A 871 -8.49 14.50 38.79
C THR A 871 -7.78 15.43 39.80
N ILE A 872 -6.49 15.70 39.58
CA ILE A 872 -5.71 16.59 40.49
C ILE A 872 -5.91 18.09 40.16
N ILE A 873 -6.17 18.43 38.89
CA ILE A 873 -6.27 19.84 38.44
C ILE A 873 -7.21 20.69 39.30
N PRO A 874 -8.46 20.26 39.63
CA PRO A 874 -9.35 21.09 40.48
C PRO A 874 -8.78 21.48 41.86
N PHE A 875 -7.81 20.74 42.35
CA PHE A 875 -7.14 21.02 43.64
C PHE A 875 -5.95 21.94 43.49
N THR A 876 -5.58 22.36 42.29
CA THR A 876 -4.44 23.22 41.99
C THR A 876 -4.87 24.70 41.85
N THR A 877 -3.89 25.62 41.89
CA THR A 877 -4.11 27.01 41.54
C THR A 877 -4.54 27.18 40.10
N PHE A 878 -4.01 26.37 39.16
CA PHE A 878 -4.38 26.35 37.76
C PHE A 878 -5.85 25.95 37.57
N GLY A 879 -6.32 24.93 38.27
CA GLY A 879 -7.73 24.50 38.23
C GLY A 879 -8.70 25.62 38.71
N ARG A 880 -8.31 26.37 39.73
CA ARG A 880 -9.12 27.51 40.17
C ARG A 880 -9.20 28.62 39.13
N MET A 881 -8.15 28.83 38.34
CA MET A 881 -8.17 29.78 37.20
C MET A 881 -9.10 29.28 36.05
N LEU A 882 -9.33 27.97 35.92
CA LEU A 882 -10.27 27.38 34.99
C LEU A 882 -11.72 27.32 35.51
N GLY A 883 -12.00 27.96 36.67
CA GLY A 883 -13.32 27.94 37.30
C GLY A 883 -13.65 26.67 38.08
N PHE A 884 -12.68 25.77 38.28
CA PHE A 884 -12.89 24.55 39.06
C PHE A 884 -12.80 24.85 40.58
N VAL A 885 -13.48 24.03 41.35
CA VAL A 885 -13.41 24.05 42.81
C VAL A 885 -12.96 22.68 43.34
N ALA A 886 -12.26 22.71 44.49
CA ALA A 886 -11.85 21.46 45.12
C ALA A 886 -13.07 20.68 45.61
N LEU A 887 -13.25 19.46 45.11
CA LEU A 887 -14.34 18.59 45.55
C LEU A 887 -14.07 17.95 46.90
N PRO A 888 -15.06 17.86 47.78
CA PRO A 888 -14.97 17.07 48.99
C PRO A 888 -14.66 15.61 48.72
N THR A 889 -13.88 14.95 49.59
CA THR A 889 -13.51 13.52 49.43
C THR A 889 -14.71 12.60 49.34
N ALA A 890 -15.84 13.00 49.92
CA ALA A 890 -17.13 12.31 49.80
C ALA A 890 -17.60 12.12 48.34
N TYR A 891 -17.17 13.02 47.42
CA TYR A 891 -17.52 12.87 46.00
C TYR A 891 -16.94 11.58 45.40
N PHE A 892 -15.75 11.19 45.78
CA PHE A 892 -15.11 9.98 45.25
C PHE A 892 -15.81 8.72 45.78
N ALA A 893 -16.50 8.75 46.91
CA ALA A 893 -17.34 7.67 47.36
C ALA A 893 -18.58 7.44 46.46
N TYR A 894 -19.04 8.47 45.78
CA TYR A 894 -20.04 8.37 44.70
C TYR A 894 -19.40 7.96 43.38
N LEU A 895 -18.29 8.63 42.95
CA LEU A 895 -17.66 8.45 41.65
C LEU A 895 -17.25 6.98 41.41
N ILE A 896 -16.59 6.33 42.37
CA ILE A 896 -16.09 4.97 42.21
C ILE A 896 -17.21 3.96 41.92
N PRO A 897 -18.30 3.87 42.71
CA PRO A 897 -19.45 3.01 42.35
C PRO A 897 -20.11 3.37 41.02
N CYS A 898 -20.23 4.68 40.71
CA CYS A 898 -20.74 5.17 39.43
C CYS A 898 -19.97 4.59 38.25
N ILE A 899 -18.63 4.72 38.25
CA ILE A 899 -17.75 4.19 37.21
C ILE A 899 -17.78 2.67 37.14
N LEU A 900 -17.84 1.97 38.26
CA LEU A 900 -17.98 0.50 38.25
C LEU A 900 -19.31 0.06 37.61
N LEU A 901 -20.43 0.74 37.90
CA LEU A 901 -21.70 0.49 37.26
C LEU A 901 -21.66 0.78 35.75
N TYR A 902 -21.00 1.88 35.37
CA TYR A 902 -20.74 2.18 33.96
C TYR A 902 -19.99 1.05 33.25
N MET A 903 -18.93 0.52 33.85
CA MET A 903 -18.19 -0.61 33.29
C MET A 903 -19.04 -1.86 33.13
N VAL A 904 -19.91 -2.13 34.09
CA VAL A 904 -20.86 -3.29 34.03
C VAL A 904 -21.89 -3.09 32.91
N LEU A 905 -22.49 -1.89 32.81
CA LEU A 905 -23.46 -1.56 31.76
C LEU A 905 -22.83 -1.61 30.36
N ALA A 906 -21.69 -0.98 30.20
CA ALA A 906 -20.93 -0.99 28.93
C ALA A 906 -20.58 -2.42 28.49
N THR A 907 -20.15 -3.28 29.43
CA THR A 907 -19.86 -4.69 29.16
C THR A 907 -21.11 -5.47 28.75
N SER A 908 -22.25 -5.21 29.41
CA SER A 908 -23.52 -5.88 29.13
C SER A 908 -24.06 -5.49 27.74
N LEU A 909 -24.04 -4.18 27.41
CA LEU A 909 -24.47 -3.68 26.10
C LEU A 909 -23.55 -4.15 25.00
N LYS A 910 -22.25 -4.16 25.22
CA LYS A 910 -21.25 -4.72 24.30
C LYS A 910 -21.53 -6.18 23.97
N LYS A 911 -21.83 -7.03 24.97
CA LYS A 911 -22.24 -8.42 24.78
C LYS A 911 -23.55 -8.53 24.00
N ALA A 912 -24.53 -7.68 24.27
CA ALA A 912 -25.78 -7.62 23.53
C ALA A 912 -25.55 -7.22 22.06
N TYR A 913 -24.71 -6.22 21.83
CA TYR A 913 -24.32 -5.79 20.50
C TYR A 913 -23.65 -6.93 19.69
N VAL A 914 -22.66 -7.60 20.27
CA VAL A 914 -21.98 -8.74 19.64
C VAL A 914 -22.95 -9.90 19.36
N ARG A 915 -23.92 -10.15 20.22
CA ARG A 915 -24.94 -11.18 19.95
C ARG A 915 -25.86 -10.81 18.78
N HIS A 916 -26.10 -9.52 18.56
CA HIS A 916 -27.02 -9.05 17.54
C HIS A 916 -26.32 -8.91 16.17
N TYR A 917 -25.10 -8.37 16.15
CA TYR A 917 -24.35 -8.06 14.92
C TYR A 917 -23.24 -9.06 14.60
N GLY A 918 -22.95 -10.02 15.51
CA GLY A 918 -21.89 -11.03 15.33
C GLY A 918 -20.49 -10.56 15.74
N GLU A 919 -20.20 -9.27 15.69
CA GLU A 919 -18.89 -8.70 15.97
C GLU A 919 -18.99 -7.35 16.69
N LEU A 920 -17.92 -6.92 17.36
CA LEU A 920 -17.84 -5.63 18.02
C LEU A 920 -17.19 -4.55 17.13
N LEU A 921 -16.05 -4.91 16.52
CA LEU A 921 -15.16 -4.00 15.77
C LEU A 921 -15.25 -4.25 14.28
#